data_4d30bd4d1e2c4e63dcf15b4e1ab1e018
#
_entry.id   4d30bd4d1e2c4e63dcf15b4e1ab1e018
#
_cell.length_a   1.000
_cell.length_b   1.000
_cell.length_c   1.000
_cell.angle_alpha   90.00
_cell.angle_beta   90.00
_cell.angle_gamma   90.00
#
_symmetry.space_group_name_H-M   'P 1'
#
loop_
_entity.id
_entity.type
_entity.pdbx_description
1 polymer ?
#
loop_
_entity_poly.entity_id
_entity_poly.type
_entity_poly.pdbx_seq_one_letter_code
_entity_poly.pdbx_strand_id
1 'polypeptide(L)'
;MASSLAIPHPAPARPRATPPPQPTVPASRSRIPLFAAPALFMAACFGCGDAASRWLWLVPPHLLIALGVLFAVTGIAALRALRIAPLAASTLCALLGLFCSEVQPRPPTTTLFERIAFATPASTPATRHAGIATTHLVTGAVIRTMPVRLIDTYAPYSSVLRHEHSQQIDLLVSTVDGQPLPAPEGLRLTLFAPADAPFPQLTCGRILSGPAALHTEERFLDPGVWDASAWLRQQGISALGSAHAEDVAVTVTNARPSLSCWIHTVQQAASQRLVALADQPAPHGLPALLRLSHDDAAMLTAMLTGDRTLLGHTLRVGFERTGSFHLLVVSGMHLAIFAGLVFFLARRLRLPRFAASFATIALSLAYALFTGFGQPVQRAFWMVALYLCGRILWRERHPLNAIGFAAIVMLAVNPAALLDAGFQMTLLSVFAVAGIAVPIAEKTFGPYLRATRELWLLPLDPHLPLRAAQFRVTVRMFATALRWIVGLWLALRIFPRFVRLGLLILELIATSLAIELFMALPMAIDFHRITAVALPVNVFIVPLLGLLLPLALITLLFAVTVPKLAVIPAALVALLLHGVHALVQLFGAMRIGDLRIPPPPPSSIAAVIALTAAALVLIRLRRFAIPTALAALFVAVTVTIFPHPIVHRTGALEISTIDVGQGDSILVITPNGKTLLIDAGGIVGAAGPNATDASSHAGNFDVGDDVVSPVLWSHGIRRLDAVAITHAHADHIGGMSATLANFRPCELWIGINPHSTLYDSVLAEAGTTGTRIIRHTAGDIFLFDDVRIRVLAPEPGYHPAPTPGNNDSLVLQMRYGDTTALLEGDAEAPSEARMLAEGGLHSDFLKVGHHGSRTSTTPDFLAAVSPSWAAISVGRRNFYGHPRHEVLVQLQSARVLTFRTDMLGLSTFYLDGTSVHAGVWAAQPDSH
;
A
#
# COMPACT_ATOMS: atom_id res chain seq x y z
N MET A 1 15.20 11.29 -96.71
CA MET A 1 14.12 12.27 -96.58
C MET A 1 13.91 12.67 -95.11
N ALA A 2 14.42 13.80 -94.71
CA ALA A 2 14.40 14.25 -93.29
C ALA A 2 13.15 15.14 -93.15
N SER A 3 12.28 14.89 -92.19
CA SER A 3 11.24 15.79 -91.79
C SER A 3 11.46 16.16 -90.34
N SER A 4 11.88 17.37 -90.11
CA SER A 4 12.12 18.01 -88.80
C SER A 4 10.78 18.22 -88.09
N LEU A 5 10.69 17.68 -86.86
CA LEU A 5 9.66 18.04 -85.87
C LEU A 5 10.21 19.14 -84.98
N ALA A 6 9.69 20.37 -85.21
CA ALA A 6 9.97 21.51 -84.34
C ALA A 6 9.26 21.34 -83.01
N ILE A 7 10.06 21.35 -81.91
CA ILE A 7 9.58 21.44 -80.52
C ILE A 7 9.18 22.89 -80.24
N PRO A 8 7.97 23.15 -79.73
CA PRO A 8 7.62 24.52 -79.35
C PRO A 8 8.32 24.91 -78.03
N HIS A 9 8.97 26.07 -78.04
CA HIS A 9 9.56 26.66 -76.83
C HIS A 9 8.45 27.05 -75.87
N PRO A 10 8.63 26.74 -74.53
CA PRO A 10 7.71 27.19 -73.52
C PRO A 10 7.81 28.73 -73.37
N ALA A 11 6.69 29.40 -73.24
CA ALA A 11 6.59 30.83 -73.01
C ALA A 11 7.25 31.21 -71.67
N PRO A 12 7.82 32.45 -71.57
CA PRO A 12 8.49 32.85 -70.30
C PRO A 12 7.49 32.92 -69.16
N ALA A 13 7.83 32.17 -68.03
CA ALA A 13 7.04 32.14 -66.80
C ALA A 13 6.95 33.58 -66.22
N ARG A 14 5.70 34.06 -66.02
CA ARG A 14 5.47 35.31 -65.27
C ARG A 14 6.14 35.18 -63.89
N PRO A 15 6.80 36.24 -63.35
CA PRO A 15 7.37 36.21 -62.01
C PRO A 15 6.25 35.98 -61.01
N ARG A 16 6.38 34.85 -60.27
CA ARG A 16 5.48 34.58 -59.15
C ARG A 16 5.69 35.70 -58.13
N ALA A 17 4.62 36.37 -57.79
CA ALA A 17 4.59 37.30 -56.66
C ALA A 17 5.12 36.58 -55.41
N THR A 18 6.11 37.15 -54.81
CA THR A 18 6.60 36.70 -53.50
C THR A 18 5.41 36.70 -52.53
N PRO A 19 5.15 35.55 -51.82
CA PRO A 19 4.12 35.56 -50.82
C PRO A 19 4.46 36.61 -49.74
N PRO A 20 3.46 37.32 -49.22
CA PRO A 20 3.70 38.28 -48.14
C PRO A 20 4.42 37.60 -46.98
N PRO A 21 5.33 38.31 -46.30
CA PRO A 21 6.03 37.75 -45.16
C PRO A 21 4.98 37.27 -44.15
N GLN A 22 5.03 35.99 -43.81
CA GLN A 22 4.19 35.43 -42.74
C GLN A 22 4.47 36.27 -41.47
N PRO A 23 3.42 36.66 -40.73
CA PRO A 23 3.61 37.36 -39.48
C PRO A 23 4.49 36.48 -38.61
N THR A 24 5.65 36.98 -38.25
CA THR A 24 6.53 36.34 -37.25
C THR A 24 5.71 36.25 -35.98
N VAL A 25 5.22 35.06 -35.67
CA VAL A 25 4.62 34.78 -34.37
C VAL A 25 5.69 35.14 -33.32
N PRO A 26 5.45 36.16 -32.47
CA PRO A 26 6.44 36.55 -31.49
C PRO A 26 6.78 35.33 -30.67
N ALA A 27 8.07 35.02 -30.59
CA ALA A 27 8.56 33.94 -29.76
C ALA A 27 7.95 34.10 -28.37
N SER A 28 7.07 33.16 -27.98
CA SER A 28 6.43 33.18 -26.68
C SER A 28 7.53 33.28 -25.63
N ARG A 29 7.62 34.44 -24.96
CA ARG A 29 8.50 34.61 -23.79
C ARG A 29 8.24 33.42 -22.91
N SER A 30 9.30 32.71 -22.52
CA SER A 30 9.27 31.62 -21.60
C SER A 30 8.64 32.09 -20.28
N ARG A 31 7.31 31.95 -20.18
CA ARG A 31 6.60 32.25 -18.95
C ARG A 31 7.03 31.19 -17.93
N ILE A 32 7.27 31.60 -16.69
CA ILE A 32 7.56 30.72 -15.59
C ILE A 32 6.48 29.64 -15.51
N PRO A 33 6.85 28.35 -15.40
CA PRO A 33 5.91 27.22 -15.53
C PRO A 33 4.68 27.27 -14.62
N LEU A 34 4.80 27.87 -13.46
CA LEU A 34 3.71 28.10 -12.50
C LEU A 34 2.56 28.95 -13.09
N PHE A 35 2.87 29.94 -13.93
CA PHE A 35 1.85 30.77 -14.59
C PHE A 35 1.25 30.10 -15.83
N ALA A 36 1.86 29.02 -16.33
CA ALA A 36 1.30 28.24 -17.43
C ALA A 36 0.22 27.24 -16.96
N ALA A 37 0.15 26.92 -15.67
CA ALA A 37 -0.80 26.00 -15.08
C ALA A 37 -1.48 26.61 -13.82
N PRO A 38 -2.30 27.65 -13.96
CA PRO A 38 -2.88 28.39 -12.84
C PRO A 38 -3.73 27.51 -11.91
N ALA A 39 -4.50 26.54 -12.44
CA ALA A 39 -5.30 25.65 -11.60
C ALA A 39 -4.45 24.76 -10.70
N LEU A 40 -3.28 24.33 -11.17
CA LEU A 40 -2.35 23.56 -10.34
C LEU A 40 -1.77 24.40 -9.20
N PHE A 41 -1.40 25.65 -9.50
CA PHE A 41 -0.93 26.56 -8.45
C PHE A 41 -2.02 26.84 -7.42
N MET A 42 -3.27 27.04 -7.86
CA MET A 42 -4.42 27.20 -6.95
C MET A 42 -4.66 25.94 -6.11
N ALA A 43 -4.48 24.76 -6.69
CA ALA A 43 -4.56 23.49 -5.93
C ALA A 43 -3.49 23.40 -4.84
N ALA A 44 -2.26 23.83 -5.14
CA ALA A 44 -1.20 23.88 -4.12
C ALA A 44 -1.56 24.86 -2.99
N CYS A 45 -2.08 26.06 -3.32
CA CYS A 45 -2.56 27.00 -2.31
C CYS A 45 -3.71 26.42 -1.47
N PHE A 46 -4.65 25.72 -2.09
CA PHE A 46 -5.75 25.05 -1.40
C PHE A 46 -5.22 23.98 -0.43
N GLY A 47 -4.31 23.12 -0.89
CA GLY A 47 -3.67 22.11 -0.05
C GLY A 47 -2.85 22.70 1.11
N CYS A 48 -2.18 23.86 0.89
CA CYS A 48 -1.51 24.57 1.98
C CYS A 48 -2.50 25.07 3.04
N GLY A 49 -3.68 25.56 2.64
CA GLY A 49 -4.73 25.96 3.55
C GLY A 49 -5.32 24.80 4.34
N ASP A 50 -5.56 23.69 3.65
CA ASP A 50 -6.00 22.44 4.27
C ASP A 50 -4.97 21.92 5.29
N ALA A 51 -3.69 21.86 4.94
CA ALA A 51 -2.62 21.51 5.87
C ALA A 51 -2.55 22.45 7.08
N ALA A 52 -2.75 23.75 6.87
CA ALA A 52 -2.70 24.76 7.93
C ALA A 52 -3.80 24.59 9.00
N SER A 53 -4.93 23.96 8.65
CA SER A 53 -6.05 23.70 9.60
C SER A 53 -5.64 22.87 10.80
N ARG A 54 -4.50 22.15 10.76
CA ARG A 54 -3.97 21.35 11.86
C ARG A 54 -3.35 22.17 12.97
N TRP A 55 -2.90 23.38 12.65
CA TRP A 55 -2.25 24.28 13.59
C TRP A 55 -3.03 25.57 13.82
N LEU A 56 -3.93 25.92 12.87
CA LEU A 56 -4.71 27.15 12.86
C LEU A 56 -6.19 26.78 12.91
N TRP A 57 -6.84 27.14 13.99
CA TRP A 57 -8.30 27.08 14.11
C TRP A 57 -8.87 28.50 13.98
N LEU A 58 -9.70 28.74 12.98
CA LEU A 58 -10.42 29.98 12.77
C LEU A 58 -11.92 29.73 12.96
N VAL A 59 -12.58 30.62 13.73
CA VAL A 59 -14.01 30.48 13.94
C VAL A 59 -14.77 30.55 12.62
N PRO A 60 -15.57 29.51 12.24
CA PRO A 60 -16.16 29.37 10.91
C PRO A 60 -16.93 30.63 10.40
N PRO A 61 -17.71 31.38 11.19
CA PRO A 61 -18.34 32.63 10.75
C PRO A 61 -17.37 33.72 10.31
N HIS A 62 -16.24 33.89 11.00
CA HIS A 62 -15.20 34.85 10.61
C HIS A 62 -14.51 34.42 9.30
N LEU A 63 -14.28 33.12 9.15
CA LEU A 63 -13.73 32.56 7.94
C LEU A 63 -14.65 32.75 6.73
N LEU A 64 -15.96 32.56 6.89
CA LEU A 64 -16.96 32.85 5.84
C LEU A 64 -16.97 34.32 5.43
N ILE A 65 -16.87 35.25 6.37
CA ILE A 65 -16.78 36.68 6.08
C ILE A 65 -15.50 36.97 5.28
N ALA A 66 -14.36 36.44 5.75
CA ALA A 66 -13.07 36.61 5.07
C ALA A 66 -13.10 36.07 3.64
N LEU A 67 -13.71 34.89 3.43
CA LEU A 67 -13.92 34.29 2.11
C LEU A 67 -14.79 35.17 1.23
N GLY A 68 -15.90 35.70 1.75
CA GLY A 68 -16.80 36.60 1.00
C GLY A 68 -16.10 37.89 0.57
N VAL A 69 -15.37 38.52 1.47
CA VAL A 69 -14.58 39.73 1.18
C VAL A 69 -13.51 39.44 0.12
N LEU A 70 -12.77 38.36 0.31
CA LEU A 70 -11.67 38.01 -0.59
C LEU A 70 -12.18 37.56 -1.96
N PHE A 71 -13.34 36.92 -2.04
CA PHE A 71 -14.02 36.59 -3.28
C PHE A 71 -14.38 37.86 -4.04
N ALA A 72 -14.98 38.87 -3.37
CA ALA A 72 -15.31 40.16 -3.98
C ALA A 72 -14.05 40.91 -4.46
N VAL A 73 -13.01 40.95 -3.63
CA VAL A 73 -11.71 41.56 -3.99
C VAL A 73 -11.11 40.88 -5.22
N THR A 74 -11.10 39.53 -5.23
CA THR A 74 -10.59 38.74 -6.34
C THR A 74 -11.39 39.03 -7.62
N GLY A 75 -12.73 39.06 -7.53
CA GLY A 75 -13.60 39.38 -8.65
C GLY A 75 -13.36 40.80 -9.22
N ILE A 76 -13.29 41.79 -8.35
CA ILE A 76 -13.01 43.17 -8.76
C ILE A 76 -11.61 43.30 -9.39
N ALA A 77 -10.60 42.67 -8.76
CA ALA A 77 -9.24 42.69 -9.26
C ALA A 77 -9.11 42.00 -10.65
N ALA A 78 -9.83 40.90 -10.84
CA ALA A 78 -9.87 40.16 -12.10
C ALA A 78 -10.57 40.97 -13.19
N LEU A 79 -11.75 41.56 -12.88
CA LEU A 79 -12.52 42.39 -13.83
C LEU A 79 -11.75 43.63 -14.26
N ARG A 80 -10.96 44.21 -13.34
CA ARG A 80 -10.13 45.39 -13.62
C ARG A 80 -8.73 45.05 -14.13
N ALA A 81 -8.45 43.76 -14.34
CA ALA A 81 -7.13 43.23 -14.75
C ALA A 81 -5.95 43.73 -13.84
N LEU A 82 -6.19 43.89 -12.56
CA LEU A 82 -5.19 44.35 -11.61
C LEU A 82 -4.11 43.26 -11.35
N ARG A 83 -2.87 43.71 -11.16
CA ARG A 83 -1.73 42.81 -10.89
C ARG A 83 -1.87 42.01 -9.60
N ILE A 84 -2.75 42.44 -8.67
CA ILE A 84 -3.02 41.75 -7.40
C ILE A 84 -3.99 40.55 -7.55
N ALA A 85 -4.69 40.42 -8.68
CA ALA A 85 -5.69 39.38 -8.90
C ALA A 85 -5.15 37.95 -8.65
N PRO A 86 -3.95 37.54 -9.12
CA PRO A 86 -3.41 36.22 -8.81
C PRO A 86 -3.14 35.99 -7.33
N LEU A 87 -2.65 37.01 -6.63
CA LEU A 87 -2.39 36.93 -5.18
C LEU A 87 -3.70 36.75 -4.41
N ALA A 88 -4.70 37.59 -4.71
CA ALA A 88 -6.02 37.50 -4.07
C ALA A 88 -6.68 36.13 -4.31
N ALA A 89 -6.58 35.59 -5.54
CA ALA A 89 -7.08 34.27 -5.88
C ALA A 89 -6.34 33.16 -5.14
N SER A 90 -5.03 33.26 -4.95
CA SER A 90 -4.22 32.28 -4.21
C SER A 90 -4.60 32.25 -2.74
N THR A 91 -4.75 33.43 -2.14
CA THR A 91 -5.20 33.55 -0.73
C THR A 91 -6.63 33.03 -0.55
N LEU A 92 -7.53 33.32 -1.52
CA LEU A 92 -8.88 32.78 -1.51
C LEU A 92 -8.87 31.24 -1.54
N CYS A 93 -8.06 30.63 -2.43
CA CYS A 93 -7.95 29.19 -2.48
C CYS A 93 -7.36 28.57 -1.20
N ALA A 94 -6.38 29.22 -0.57
CA ALA A 94 -5.84 28.75 0.70
C ALA A 94 -6.90 28.83 1.82
N LEU A 95 -7.64 29.93 1.93
CA LEU A 95 -8.72 30.03 2.91
C LEU A 95 -9.88 29.06 2.63
N LEU A 96 -10.17 28.77 1.37
CA LEU A 96 -11.15 27.74 1.01
C LEU A 96 -10.70 26.34 1.45
N GLY A 97 -9.42 26.01 1.29
CA GLY A 97 -8.85 24.75 1.79
C GLY A 97 -8.99 24.63 3.32
N LEU A 98 -8.61 25.68 4.03
CA LEU A 98 -8.79 25.78 5.50
C LEU A 98 -10.26 25.59 5.89
N PHE A 99 -11.18 26.30 5.22
CA PHE A 99 -12.61 26.22 5.49
C PHE A 99 -13.18 24.81 5.23
N CYS A 100 -12.82 24.19 4.12
CA CYS A 100 -13.27 22.83 3.81
C CYS A 100 -12.82 21.82 4.86
N SER A 101 -11.62 21.99 5.39
CA SER A 101 -11.10 21.13 6.45
C SER A 101 -11.80 21.35 7.80
N GLU A 102 -12.09 22.60 8.17
CA GLU A 102 -12.74 22.94 9.45
C GLU A 102 -14.24 22.59 9.50
N VAL A 103 -14.93 22.65 8.37
CA VAL A 103 -16.37 22.36 8.27
C VAL A 103 -16.67 20.87 8.18
N GLN A 104 -15.68 20.04 7.91
CA GLN A 104 -15.93 18.61 7.88
C GLN A 104 -16.40 18.08 9.23
N PRO A 105 -17.46 17.23 9.25
CA PRO A 105 -17.88 16.59 10.47
C PRO A 105 -16.72 15.74 10.99
N ARG A 106 -16.28 16.01 12.20
CA ARG A 106 -15.29 15.18 12.88
C ARG A 106 -15.88 13.78 13.07
N PRO A 107 -15.11 12.72 12.88
CA PRO A 107 -15.59 11.39 13.22
C PRO A 107 -16.02 11.37 14.67
N PRO A 108 -17.07 10.65 15.04
CA PRO A 108 -17.55 10.57 16.41
C PRO A 108 -16.39 10.11 17.31
N THR A 109 -16.19 10.83 18.42
CA THR A 109 -15.13 10.54 19.39
C THR A 109 -15.30 9.20 20.11
N THR A 110 -16.52 8.65 20.10
CA THR A 110 -16.84 7.34 20.67
C THR A 110 -17.37 6.42 19.59
N THR A 111 -16.76 5.24 19.47
CA THR A 111 -17.20 4.18 18.56
C THR A 111 -18.47 3.49 19.10
N LEU A 112 -19.17 2.76 18.23
CA LEU A 112 -20.29 1.91 18.64
C LEU A 112 -19.89 0.96 19.80
N PHE A 113 -18.71 0.39 19.72
CA PHE A 113 -18.16 -0.49 20.75
C PHE A 113 -17.97 0.24 22.09
N GLU A 114 -17.39 1.44 22.08
CA GLU A 114 -17.18 2.23 23.31
C GLU A 114 -18.52 2.63 23.95
N ARG A 115 -19.50 3.01 23.14
CA ARG A 115 -20.85 3.33 23.65
C ARG A 115 -21.51 2.13 24.31
N ILE A 116 -21.39 0.94 23.72
CA ILE A 116 -21.94 -0.30 24.27
C ILE A 116 -21.19 -0.69 25.56
N ALA A 117 -19.86 -0.64 25.54
CA ALA A 117 -19.03 -0.94 26.71
C ALA A 117 -19.29 0.00 27.89
N PHE A 118 -19.65 1.28 27.64
CA PHE A 118 -19.99 2.26 28.69
C PHE A 118 -21.45 2.14 29.13
N ALA A 119 -22.35 1.64 28.28
CA ALA A 119 -23.77 1.48 28.61
C ALA A 119 -24.04 0.22 29.45
N THR A 120 -23.15 -0.77 29.43
CA THR A 120 -23.30 -1.99 30.23
C THR A 120 -22.98 -1.67 31.69
N PRO A 121 -23.92 -1.85 32.67
CA PRO A 121 -23.63 -1.62 34.10
C PRO A 121 -22.44 -2.51 34.49
N ALA A 122 -21.51 -1.92 35.21
CA ALA A 122 -20.25 -2.51 35.61
C ALA A 122 -20.41 -3.88 36.24
N SER A 123 -20.43 -4.91 35.43
CA SER A 123 -20.08 -6.26 35.85
C SER A 123 -18.62 -6.20 36.33
N THR A 124 -18.39 -6.63 37.54
CA THR A 124 -17.15 -6.70 38.33
C THR A 124 -15.85 -6.22 37.66
N PRO A 125 -14.96 -5.51 38.37
CA PRO A 125 -13.69 -5.00 37.82
C PRO A 125 -12.85 -6.03 37.07
N ALA A 126 -12.99 -7.31 37.38
CA ALA A 126 -12.30 -8.43 36.73
C ALA A 126 -12.69 -8.63 35.24
N THR A 127 -13.92 -8.26 34.84
CA THR A 127 -14.37 -8.43 33.43
C THR A 127 -13.95 -7.26 32.53
N ARG A 128 -13.50 -6.14 33.08
CA ARG A 128 -12.94 -5.03 32.27
C ARG A 128 -11.52 -5.29 31.78
N HIS A 129 -10.80 -6.26 32.36
CA HIS A 129 -9.39 -6.55 32.04
C HIS A 129 -9.23 -7.73 31.09
N ALA A 130 -10.27 -8.57 30.95
CA ALA A 130 -10.29 -9.58 29.92
C ALA A 130 -10.96 -8.94 28.70
N GLY A 131 -10.24 -8.82 27.60
CA GLY A 131 -10.79 -8.43 26.28
C GLY A 131 -11.77 -9.48 25.76
N ILE A 132 -12.66 -10.00 26.62
CA ILE A 132 -13.71 -10.93 26.28
C ILE A 132 -14.70 -10.17 25.41
N ALA A 133 -14.78 -10.55 24.15
CA ALA A 133 -15.78 -10.06 23.22
C ALA A 133 -17.17 -10.25 23.89
N THR A 134 -17.83 -9.14 24.22
CA THR A 134 -19.18 -9.21 24.75
C THR A 134 -20.13 -9.52 23.61
N THR A 135 -20.94 -10.57 23.78
CA THR A 135 -21.93 -10.94 22.78
C THR A 135 -23.14 -10.06 22.92
N HIS A 136 -23.50 -9.35 21.87
CA HIS A 136 -24.63 -8.44 21.80
C HIS A 136 -25.61 -8.88 20.70
N LEU A 137 -26.90 -8.71 20.92
CA LEU A 137 -27.91 -8.91 19.88
C LEU A 137 -27.90 -7.71 18.92
N VAL A 138 -27.39 -7.92 17.73
CA VAL A 138 -27.24 -6.85 16.72
C VAL A 138 -28.31 -7.02 15.63
N THR A 139 -28.97 -5.90 15.25
CA THR A 139 -29.84 -5.89 14.07
C THR A 139 -29.43 -4.77 13.13
N GLY A 140 -29.20 -5.09 11.86
CA GLY A 140 -28.74 -4.14 10.88
C GLY A 140 -29.02 -4.55 9.44
N ALA A 141 -28.99 -3.58 8.53
CA ALA A 141 -29.12 -3.81 7.10
C ALA A 141 -27.75 -4.17 6.49
N VAL A 142 -27.70 -5.21 5.68
CA VAL A 142 -26.52 -5.59 4.90
C VAL A 142 -26.29 -4.54 3.82
N ILE A 143 -25.15 -3.85 3.87
CA ILE A 143 -24.76 -2.85 2.86
C ILE A 143 -23.73 -3.39 1.86
N ARG A 144 -22.95 -4.38 2.28
CA ARG A 144 -21.93 -5.02 1.44
C ARG A 144 -21.69 -6.45 1.88
N THR A 145 -21.45 -7.35 0.94
CA THR A 145 -21.05 -8.73 1.20
C THR A 145 -19.76 -9.03 0.45
N MET A 146 -18.91 -9.81 1.07
CA MET A 146 -17.68 -10.34 0.44
C MET A 146 -17.90 -11.81 0.07
N PRO A 147 -17.07 -12.39 -0.82
CA PRO A 147 -17.17 -13.80 -1.16
C PRO A 147 -17.06 -14.72 0.06
N VAL A 148 -17.77 -15.82 0.04
CA VAL A 148 -17.57 -16.91 1.01
C VAL A 148 -16.23 -17.56 0.73
N ARG A 149 -15.47 -17.84 1.78
CA ARG A 149 -14.16 -18.50 1.72
C ARG A 149 -14.16 -19.73 2.61
N LEU A 150 -13.43 -20.75 2.18
CA LEU A 150 -13.06 -21.85 3.05
C LEU A 150 -11.80 -21.43 3.83
N ILE A 151 -11.83 -21.51 5.12
CA ILE A 151 -10.72 -21.22 6.01
C ILE A 151 -10.43 -22.42 6.89
N ASP A 152 -9.17 -22.59 7.21
CA ASP A 152 -8.71 -23.58 8.17
C ASP A 152 -8.51 -22.88 9.51
N THR A 153 -9.27 -23.29 10.52
CA THR A 153 -9.18 -22.77 11.88
C THR A 153 -8.77 -23.88 12.83
N TYR A 154 -8.01 -23.54 13.86
CA TYR A 154 -7.78 -24.46 14.98
C TYR A 154 -8.81 -24.24 16.07
N ALA A 155 -9.36 -25.32 16.59
CA ALA A 155 -10.19 -25.21 17.79
C ALA A 155 -9.35 -24.59 18.93
N PRO A 156 -9.91 -23.68 19.74
CA PRO A 156 -9.20 -23.12 20.89
C PRO A 156 -8.60 -24.23 21.75
N TYR A 157 -7.31 -24.10 22.07
CA TYR A 157 -6.56 -25.09 22.88
C TYR A 157 -6.43 -26.50 22.26
N SER A 158 -6.59 -26.63 20.94
CA SER A 158 -6.56 -27.94 20.25
C SER A 158 -5.72 -27.84 18.98
N SER A 159 -4.99 -28.90 18.66
CA SER A 159 -4.31 -29.09 17.39
C SER A 159 -5.23 -29.62 16.27
N VAL A 160 -6.54 -29.71 16.53
CA VAL A 160 -7.52 -30.21 15.56
C VAL A 160 -7.87 -29.10 14.56
N LEU A 161 -7.49 -29.32 13.32
CA LEU A 161 -7.82 -28.44 12.21
C LEU A 161 -9.33 -28.56 11.90
N ARG A 162 -10.00 -27.42 11.83
CA ARG A 162 -11.39 -27.32 11.40
C ARG A 162 -11.45 -26.57 10.07
N HIS A 163 -12.20 -27.14 9.15
CA HIS A 163 -12.54 -26.45 7.91
C HIS A 163 -13.86 -25.70 8.09
N GLU A 164 -13.83 -24.41 7.96
CA GLU A 164 -15.00 -23.54 8.14
C GLU A 164 -15.18 -22.63 6.93
N HIS A 165 -16.43 -22.36 6.58
CA HIS A 165 -16.76 -21.26 5.68
C HIS A 165 -16.75 -19.95 6.45
N SER A 166 -16.17 -18.92 5.87
CA SER A 166 -16.15 -17.57 6.41
C SER A 166 -16.65 -16.58 5.38
N GLN A 167 -17.50 -15.64 5.80
CA GLN A 167 -17.92 -14.51 4.97
C GLN A 167 -17.88 -13.22 5.76
N GLN A 168 -17.25 -12.21 5.23
CA GLN A 168 -17.27 -10.86 5.75
C GLN A 168 -18.43 -10.09 5.15
N ILE A 169 -19.14 -9.36 6.00
CA ILE A 169 -20.26 -8.49 5.61
C ILE A 169 -20.15 -7.14 6.32
N ASP A 170 -20.51 -6.08 5.63
CA ASP A 170 -20.65 -4.77 6.24
C ASP A 170 -22.15 -4.53 6.50
N LEU A 171 -22.47 -4.24 7.76
CA LEU A 171 -23.83 -3.97 8.25
C LEU A 171 -23.96 -2.50 8.63
N LEU A 172 -25.11 -1.93 8.34
CA LEU A 172 -25.53 -0.68 8.93
C LEU A 172 -26.47 -1.01 10.10
N VAL A 173 -25.89 -1.01 11.31
CA VAL A 173 -26.58 -1.42 12.54
C VAL A 173 -27.55 -0.33 12.98
N SER A 174 -28.80 -0.72 13.25
CA SER A 174 -29.86 0.16 13.71
C SER A 174 -30.23 -0.07 15.18
N THR A 175 -30.05 -1.30 15.69
CA THR A 175 -30.36 -1.65 17.09
C THR A 175 -29.31 -2.58 17.67
N VAL A 176 -29.03 -2.40 18.97
CA VAL A 176 -28.17 -3.28 19.76
C VAL A 176 -28.92 -3.63 21.04
N ASP A 177 -28.99 -4.92 21.39
CA ASP A 177 -29.72 -5.45 22.54
C ASP A 177 -31.18 -4.93 22.61
N GLY A 178 -31.81 -4.77 21.44
CA GLY A 178 -33.16 -4.26 21.30
C GLY A 178 -33.31 -2.74 21.45
N GLN A 179 -32.23 -2.02 21.75
CA GLN A 179 -32.23 -0.56 21.87
C GLN A 179 -31.85 0.09 20.53
N PRO A 180 -32.61 1.07 20.03
CA PRO A 180 -32.27 1.79 18.81
C PRO A 180 -31.06 2.69 19.00
N LEU A 181 -30.17 2.70 18.02
CA LEU A 181 -29.04 3.64 17.98
C LEU A 181 -29.53 5.03 17.55
N PRO A 182 -28.94 6.12 18.11
CA PRO A 182 -29.25 7.49 17.70
C PRO A 182 -29.04 7.76 16.20
N ALA A 183 -28.04 7.12 15.63
CA ALA A 183 -27.78 7.08 14.20
C ALA A 183 -27.30 5.66 13.85
N PRO A 184 -27.63 5.13 12.66
CA PRO A 184 -27.10 3.84 12.22
C PRO A 184 -25.57 3.91 12.05
N GLU A 185 -24.87 2.90 12.56
CA GLU A 185 -23.40 2.82 12.52
C GLU A 185 -22.94 1.58 11.76
N GLY A 186 -21.78 1.68 11.10
CA GLY A 186 -21.22 0.59 10.33
C GLY A 186 -20.53 -0.45 11.21
N LEU A 187 -20.90 -1.70 11.03
CA LEU A 187 -20.27 -2.87 11.64
C LEU A 187 -19.77 -3.80 10.55
N ARG A 188 -18.49 -4.19 10.60
CA ARG A 188 -17.97 -5.29 9.80
C ARG A 188 -18.07 -6.58 10.59
N LEU A 189 -18.94 -7.48 10.14
CA LEU A 189 -19.21 -8.75 10.78
C LEU A 189 -18.62 -9.88 9.96
N THR A 190 -17.87 -10.77 10.61
CA THR A 190 -17.40 -12.03 10.02
C THR A 190 -18.30 -13.17 10.48
N LEU A 191 -18.96 -13.82 9.55
CA LEU A 191 -19.77 -15.00 9.80
C LEU A 191 -18.97 -16.27 9.56
N PHE A 192 -19.08 -17.22 10.46
CA PHE A 192 -18.44 -18.53 10.38
C PHE A 192 -19.49 -19.63 10.31
N ALA A 193 -19.24 -20.66 9.52
CA ALA A 193 -20.03 -21.88 9.49
C ALA A 193 -19.14 -23.10 9.22
N PRO A 194 -19.46 -24.27 9.76
CA PRO A 194 -18.79 -25.52 9.39
C PRO A 194 -18.81 -25.73 7.87
N ALA A 195 -17.76 -26.33 7.31
CA ALA A 195 -17.64 -26.50 5.85
C ALA A 195 -18.77 -27.38 5.24
N ASP A 196 -19.37 -28.25 6.05
CA ASP A 196 -20.49 -29.12 5.66
C ASP A 196 -21.87 -28.49 5.89
N ALA A 197 -21.94 -27.31 6.57
CA ALA A 197 -23.19 -26.62 6.84
C ALA A 197 -23.56 -25.66 5.71
N PRO A 198 -24.87 -25.48 5.43
CA PRO A 198 -25.32 -24.52 4.43
C PRO A 198 -25.02 -23.09 4.89
N PHE A 199 -24.32 -22.34 4.07
CA PHE A 199 -24.05 -20.94 4.35
C PHE A 199 -25.22 -20.04 3.89
N PRO A 200 -25.73 -19.10 4.72
CA PRO A 200 -26.85 -18.26 4.35
C PRO A 200 -26.51 -17.39 3.14
N GLN A 201 -27.41 -17.33 2.17
CA GLN A 201 -27.25 -16.44 1.02
C GLN A 201 -27.57 -15.01 1.42
N LEU A 202 -26.53 -14.26 1.71
CA LEU A 202 -26.61 -12.86 2.08
C LEU A 202 -26.49 -11.97 0.85
N THR A 203 -27.46 -11.10 0.67
CA THR A 203 -27.43 -10.07 -0.37
C THR A 203 -27.65 -8.69 0.25
N CYS A 204 -27.08 -7.67 -0.36
CA CYS A 204 -27.28 -6.30 0.09
C CYS A 204 -28.77 -5.95 0.18
N GLY A 205 -29.16 -5.22 1.25
CA GLY A 205 -30.52 -4.80 1.52
C GLY A 205 -31.34 -5.76 2.40
N ARG A 206 -30.81 -6.95 2.75
CA ARG A 206 -31.44 -7.82 3.75
C ARG A 206 -31.15 -7.32 5.17
N ILE A 207 -32.08 -7.57 6.08
CA ILE A 207 -31.84 -7.31 7.50
C ILE A 207 -31.30 -8.58 8.14
N LEU A 208 -30.22 -8.43 8.86
CA LEU A 208 -29.59 -9.47 9.65
C LEU A 208 -29.78 -9.15 11.12
N SER A 209 -30.23 -10.15 11.89
CA SER A 209 -30.38 -10.06 13.34
C SER A 209 -29.82 -11.31 13.99
N GLY A 210 -28.98 -11.14 15.00
CA GLY A 210 -28.38 -12.26 15.71
C GLY A 210 -27.34 -11.83 16.73
N PRO A 211 -26.88 -12.77 17.57
CA PRO A 211 -25.81 -12.52 18.51
C PRO A 211 -24.49 -12.34 17.76
N ALA A 212 -23.78 -11.27 18.07
CA ALA A 212 -22.45 -11.00 17.54
C ALA A 212 -21.49 -10.65 18.67
N ALA A 213 -20.33 -11.27 18.66
CA ALA A 213 -19.23 -10.91 19.53
C ALA A 213 -18.55 -9.66 18.96
N LEU A 214 -18.85 -8.50 19.59
CA LEU A 214 -18.33 -7.22 19.12
C LEU A 214 -16.94 -6.93 19.68
N HIS A 215 -16.11 -6.31 18.84
CA HIS A 215 -14.77 -5.93 19.20
C HIS A 215 -14.30 -4.70 18.40
N THR A 216 -13.28 -4.00 18.91
CA THR A 216 -12.58 -2.96 18.17
C THR A 216 -11.50 -3.57 17.29
N GLU A 217 -11.04 -2.86 16.26
CA GLU A 217 -9.80 -3.22 15.57
C GLU A 217 -8.63 -3.25 16.54
N GLU A 218 -7.72 -4.19 16.33
CA GLU A 218 -6.47 -4.18 17.07
C GLU A 218 -5.65 -2.98 16.62
N ARG A 219 -5.32 -2.10 17.56
CA ARG A 219 -4.53 -0.90 17.32
C ARG A 219 -3.18 -1.09 17.97
N PHE A 220 -2.17 -1.18 17.16
CA PHE A 220 -0.79 -1.17 17.61
C PHE A 220 -0.36 0.26 17.88
N LEU A 221 0.13 0.55 19.10
CA LEU A 221 0.49 1.91 19.53
C LEU A 221 1.97 2.20 19.27
N ASP A 222 2.51 1.69 18.19
CA ASP A 222 3.91 1.74 17.86
C ASP A 222 4.19 2.75 16.73
N PRO A 223 5.38 3.37 16.72
CA PRO A 223 5.77 4.31 15.69
C PRO A 223 5.89 3.63 14.33
N GLY A 224 5.36 4.28 13.29
CA GLY A 224 5.45 3.79 11.91
C GLY A 224 4.45 2.71 11.53
N VAL A 225 3.70 2.16 12.48
CA VAL A 225 2.66 1.15 12.22
C VAL A 225 1.40 1.81 11.67
N TRP A 226 0.81 1.18 10.66
CA TRP A 226 -0.39 1.68 10.01
C TRP A 226 -1.64 1.56 10.89
N ASP A 227 -2.39 2.66 11.06
CA ASP A 227 -3.65 2.67 11.82
C ASP A 227 -4.82 2.15 10.97
N ALA A 228 -5.08 0.86 11.06
CA ALA A 228 -6.21 0.20 10.39
C ALA A 228 -7.56 0.73 10.88
N SER A 229 -7.65 1.17 12.14
CA SER A 229 -8.89 1.67 12.71
C SER A 229 -9.33 3.01 12.09
N ALA A 230 -8.38 3.90 11.80
CA ALA A 230 -8.64 5.15 11.09
C ALA A 230 -9.15 4.89 9.66
N TRP A 231 -8.58 3.92 8.97
CA TRP A 231 -9.01 3.53 7.63
C TRP A 231 -10.44 2.93 7.62
N LEU A 232 -10.78 2.08 8.61
CA LEU A 232 -12.14 1.53 8.75
C LEU A 232 -13.16 2.63 9.02
N ARG A 233 -12.83 3.58 9.90
CA ARG A 233 -13.69 4.74 10.17
C ARG A 233 -13.95 5.58 8.92
N GLN A 234 -12.95 5.76 8.05
CA GLN A 234 -13.14 6.43 6.76
C GLN A 234 -14.11 5.67 5.83
N GLN A 235 -14.23 4.35 5.99
CA GLN A 235 -15.23 3.53 5.28
C GLN A 235 -16.61 3.53 5.96
N GLY A 236 -16.76 4.25 7.06
CA GLY A 236 -17.99 4.28 7.84
C GLY A 236 -18.18 3.06 8.75
N ILE A 237 -17.11 2.29 9.01
CA ILE A 237 -17.13 1.12 9.90
C ILE A 237 -16.55 1.55 11.24
N SER A 238 -17.37 1.48 12.29
CA SER A 238 -17.03 1.89 13.66
C SER A 238 -16.76 0.72 14.60
N ALA A 239 -17.11 -0.51 14.20
CA ALA A 239 -16.87 -1.71 15.00
C ALA A 239 -16.63 -2.93 14.10
N LEU A 240 -15.97 -3.94 14.67
CA LEU A 240 -15.83 -5.27 14.12
C LEU A 240 -16.64 -6.26 14.95
N GLY A 241 -16.97 -7.40 14.35
CA GLY A 241 -17.64 -8.46 15.09
C GLY A 241 -17.48 -9.83 14.42
N SER A 242 -17.79 -10.87 15.20
CA SER A 242 -17.87 -12.25 14.71
C SER A 242 -19.17 -12.91 15.18
N ALA A 243 -19.74 -13.78 14.35
CA ALA A 243 -20.93 -14.55 14.70
C ALA A 243 -20.92 -15.89 13.94
N HIS A 244 -21.66 -16.86 14.48
CA HIS A 244 -21.90 -18.10 13.73
C HIS A 244 -23.12 -17.92 12.81
N ALA A 245 -23.02 -18.44 11.60
CA ALA A 245 -24.05 -18.29 10.58
C ALA A 245 -25.38 -18.95 10.96
N GLU A 246 -25.35 -19.98 11.80
CA GLU A 246 -26.52 -20.68 12.35
C GLU A 246 -27.31 -19.85 13.36
N ASP A 247 -26.63 -18.91 14.06
CA ASP A 247 -27.26 -18.07 15.10
C ASP A 247 -27.92 -16.81 14.51
N VAL A 248 -27.76 -16.58 13.21
CA VAL A 248 -28.16 -15.34 12.57
C VAL A 248 -29.44 -15.51 11.76
N ALA A 249 -30.48 -14.76 12.08
CA ALA A 249 -31.69 -14.67 11.33
C ALA A 249 -31.61 -13.64 10.21
N VAL A 250 -31.93 -14.05 8.99
CA VAL A 250 -31.95 -13.16 7.81
C VAL A 250 -33.39 -12.92 7.37
N THR A 251 -33.82 -11.67 7.40
CA THR A 251 -35.17 -11.28 6.96
C THR A 251 -35.10 -10.47 5.67
N VAL A 252 -36.07 -10.76 4.78
CA VAL A 252 -36.18 -10.03 3.51
C VAL A 252 -37.04 -8.79 3.74
N THR A 253 -36.50 -7.63 3.41
CA THR A 253 -37.28 -6.39 3.41
C THR A 253 -37.94 -6.15 2.07
N ASN A 254 -39.18 -5.66 2.09
CA ASN A 254 -39.88 -5.22 0.88
C ASN A 254 -39.38 -3.82 0.39
N ALA A 255 -38.41 -3.24 1.05
CA ALA A 255 -37.83 -1.95 0.65
C ALA A 255 -37.03 -2.10 -0.66
N ARG A 256 -37.20 -1.14 -1.56
CA ARG A 256 -36.37 -1.07 -2.78
C ARG A 256 -34.91 -0.98 -2.41
N PRO A 257 -34.03 -1.80 -2.99
CA PRO A 257 -32.60 -1.73 -2.71
C PRO A 257 -32.07 -0.34 -3.11
N SER A 258 -31.17 0.20 -2.30
CA SER A 258 -30.49 1.45 -2.62
C SER A 258 -29.63 1.28 -3.90
N LEU A 259 -29.32 2.39 -4.56
CA LEU A 259 -28.48 2.36 -5.77
C LEU A 259 -27.12 1.70 -5.46
N SER A 260 -26.55 1.95 -4.28
CA SER A 260 -25.29 1.32 -3.85
C SER A 260 -25.43 -0.19 -3.73
N CYS A 261 -26.52 -0.69 -3.14
CA CYS A 261 -26.83 -2.11 -3.06
C CYS A 261 -26.96 -2.76 -4.44
N TRP A 262 -27.65 -2.10 -5.36
CA TRP A 262 -27.78 -2.60 -6.74
C TRP A 262 -26.41 -2.70 -7.42
N ILE A 263 -25.57 -1.68 -7.31
CA ILE A 263 -24.20 -1.68 -7.86
C ILE A 263 -23.39 -2.84 -7.26
N HIS A 264 -23.41 -3.02 -5.94
CA HIS A 264 -22.67 -4.13 -5.28
C HIS A 264 -23.17 -5.50 -5.70
N THR A 265 -24.49 -5.67 -5.87
CA THR A 265 -25.04 -6.94 -6.37
C THR A 265 -24.56 -7.24 -7.79
N VAL A 266 -24.53 -6.23 -8.67
CA VAL A 266 -24.02 -6.39 -10.04
C VAL A 266 -22.51 -6.67 -10.04
N GLN A 267 -21.75 -5.99 -9.18
CA GLN A 267 -20.32 -6.20 -9.00
C GLN A 267 -20.04 -7.63 -8.53
N GLN A 268 -20.73 -8.10 -7.51
CA GLN A 268 -20.59 -9.45 -6.97
C GLN A 268 -20.96 -10.52 -8.02
N ALA A 269 -22.08 -10.33 -8.74
CA ALA A 269 -22.47 -11.24 -9.81
C ALA A 269 -21.42 -11.30 -10.93
N ALA A 270 -20.81 -10.15 -11.29
CA ALA A 270 -19.73 -10.09 -12.27
C ALA A 270 -18.49 -10.84 -11.79
N SER A 271 -18.07 -10.66 -10.52
CA SER A 271 -16.95 -11.38 -9.92
C SER A 271 -17.18 -12.89 -9.91
N GLN A 272 -18.38 -13.33 -9.47
CA GLN A 272 -18.74 -14.75 -9.49
C GLN A 272 -18.72 -15.36 -10.89
N ARG A 273 -19.16 -14.61 -11.92
CA ARG A 273 -19.10 -15.08 -13.31
C ARG A 273 -17.68 -15.24 -13.82
N LEU A 274 -16.76 -14.36 -13.41
CA LEU A 274 -15.33 -14.47 -13.77
C LEU A 274 -14.69 -15.68 -13.09
N VAL A 275 -14.96 -15.91 -11.81
CA VAL A 275 -14.45 -17.08 -11.08
C VAL A 275 -15.01 -18.38 -11.69
N ALA A 276 -16.31 -18.42 -11.98
CA ALA A 276 -16.94 -19.58 -12.60
C ALA A 276 -16.34 -19.96 -13.97
N LEU A 277 -15.66 -19.04 -14.68
CA LEU A 277 -14.93 -19.37 -15.89
C LEU A 277 -13.66 -20.21 -15.62
N ALA A 278 -13.03 -20.04 -14.46
CA ALA A 278 -11.89 -20.86 -14.05
C ALA A 278 -12.33 -22.25 -13.57
N ASP A 279 -13.54 -22.36 -12.99
CA ASP A 279 -14.09 -23.61 -12.49
C ASP A 279 -14.70 -24.50 -13.61
N GLN A 280 -14.95 -23.92 -14.79
CA GLN A 280 -15.56 -24.69 -15.88
C GLN A 280 -14.58 -25.75 -16.40
N PRO A 281 -15.07 -26.98 -16.65
CA PRO A 281 -14.24 -27.99 -17.29
C PRO A 281 -13.79 -27.48 -18.67
N ALA A 282 -12.48 -27.46 -18.87
CA ALA A 282 -11.91 -26.95 -20.11
C ALA A 282 -12.40 -27.77 -21.30
N PRO A 283 -12.71 -27.18 -22.45
CA PRO A 283 -13.00 -27.91 -23.67
C PRO A 283 -11.90 -28.92 -23.95
N HIS A 284 -12.29 -30.13 -24.38
CA HIS A 284 -11.33 -31.19 -24.72
C HIS A 284 -10.30 -30.66 -25.73
N GLY A 285 -9.00 -30.79 -25.39
CA GLY A 285 -7.90 -30.35 -26.23
C GLY A 285 -7.39 -28.94 -26.04
N LEU A 286 -7.97 -28.12 -25.14
CA LEU A 286 -7.42 -26.79 -24.86
C LEU A 286 -6.12 -26.92 -24.04
N PRO A 287 -4.97 -26.39 -24.51
CA PRO A 287 -3.71 -26.40 -23.77
C PRO A 287 -3.84 -25.70 -22.41
N ALA A 288 -3.09 -26.16 -21.40
CA ALA A 288 -3.09 -25.54 -20.06
C ALA A 288 -2.77 -24.04 -20.10
N LEU A 289 -1.89 -23.62 -20.99
CA LEU A 289 -1.50 -22.21 -21.18
C LEU A 289 -2.67 -21.28 -21.60
N LEU A 290 -3.75 -21.82 -22.13
CA LEU A 290 -4.95 -21.10 -22.57
C LEU A 290 -6.13 -21.26 -21.61
N ARG A 291 -5.90 -21.89 -20.44
CA ARG A 291 -6.92 -22.06 -19.39
C ARG A 291 -6.73 -21.01 -18.31
N LEU A 292 -7.83 -20.39 -17.87
CA LEU A 292 -7.80 -19.52 -16.70
C LEU A 292 -7.56 -20.36 -15.45
N SER A 293 -6.58 -19.97 -14.66
CA SER A 293 -6.38 -20.47 -13.30
C SER A 293 -7.23 -19.68 -12.29
N HIS A 294 -7.30 -20.15 -11.05
CA HIS A 294 -7.96 -19.39 -9.96
C HIS A 294 -7.22 -18.07 -9.68
N ASP A 295 -5.90 -18.06 -9.76
CA ASP A 295 -5.08 -16.83 -9.64
C ASP A 295 -5.38 -15.83 -10.76
N ASP A 296 -5.56 -16.31 -12.01
CA ASP A 296 -5.95 -15.45 -13.13
C ASP A 296 -7.35 -14.85 -12.90
N ALA A 297 -8.30 -15.65 -12.40
CA ALA A 297 -9.65 -15.18 -12.06
C ALA A 297 -9.59 -14.15 -10.92
N ALA A 298 -8.75 -14.38 -9.90
CA ALA A 298 -8.52 -13.43 -8.81
C ALA A 298 -7.92 -12.11 -9.33
N MET A 299 -6.94 -12.17 -10.23
CA MET A 299 -6.40 -10.97 -10.89
C MET A 299 -7.44 -10.24 -11.73
N LEU A 300 -8.26 -10.97 -12.51
CA LEU A 300 -9.32 -10.37 -13.32
C LEU A 300 -10.39 -9.68 -12.47
N THR A 301 -10.83 -10.30 -11.37
CA THR A 301 -11.79 -9.68 -10.46
C THR A 301 -11.21 -8.41 -9.84
N ALA A 302 -9.96 -8.46 -9.37
CA ALA A 302 -9.30 -7.28 -8.81
C ALA A 302 -9.17 -6.13 -9.83
N MET A 303 -8.81 -6.46 -11.08
CA MET A 303 -8.58 -5.47 -12.16
C MET A 303 -9.87 -4.90 -12.75
N LEU A 304 -10.94 -5.68 -12.85
CA LEU A 304 -12.17 -5.29 -13.53
C LEU A 304 -13.28 -4.83 -12.59
N THR A 305 -13.45 -5.51 -11.45
CA THR A 305 -14.52 -5.21 -10.50
C THR A 305 -14.03 -4.46 -9.27
N GLY A 306 -12.71 -4.45 -9.01
CA GLY A 306 -12.10 -3.87 -7.82
C GLY A 306 -12.15 -4.78 -6.59
N ASP A 307 -12.64 -6.00 -6.74
CA ASP A 307 -12.69 -7.00 -5.66
C ASP A 307 -11.34 -7.70 -5.52
N ARG A 308 -10.61 -7.42 -4.46
CA ARG A 308 -9.27 -7.97 -4.16
C ARG A 308 -9.30 -9.13 -3.17
N THR A 309 -10.48 -9.51 -2.74
CA THR A 309 -10.62 -10.49 -1.67
C THR A 309 -10.07 -11.87 -2.03
N LEU A 310 -9.97 -12.18 -3.32
CA LEU A 310 -9.46 -13.45 -3.83
C LEU A 310 -7.95 -13.46 -4.11
N LEU A 311 -7.26 -12.32 -3.96
CA LEU A 311 -5.82 -12.24 -4.21
C LEU A 311 -5.04 -12.96 -3.11
N GLY A 312 -4.30 -14.01 -3.45
CA GLY A 312 -3.40 -14.71 -2.55
C GLY A 312 -2.21 -13.85 -2.13
N HIS A 313 -1.66 -14.10 -0.93
CA HIS A 313 -0.50 -13.38 -0.37
C HIS A 313 0.71 -13.46 -1.30
N THR A 314 1.08 -14.64 -1.77
CA THR A 314 2.24 -14.88 -2.65
C THR A 314 2.17 -14.04 -3.93
N LEU A 315 0.98 -13.98 -4.55
CA LEU A 315 0.75 -13.18 -5.75
C LEU A 315 0.90 -11.69 -5.44
N ARG A 316 0.30 -11.21 -4.34
CA ARG A 316 0.40 -9.83 -3.89
C ARG A 316 1.85 -9.41 -3.67
N VAL A 317 2.62 -10.19 -2.90
CA VAL A 317 4.04 -9.93 -2.61
C VAL A 317 4.88 -9.89 -3.89
N GLY A 318 4.63 -10.79 -4.85
CA GLY A 318 5.31 -10.78 -6.14
C GLY A 318 5.13 -9.47 -6.92
N PHE A 319 3.88 -8.97 -6.98
CA PHE A 319 3.57 -7.69 -7.62
C PHE A 319 4.14 -6.48 -6.84
N GLU A 320 4.17 -6.54 -5.52
CA GLU A 320 4.80 -5.50 -4.69
C GLU A 320 6.30 -5.44 -4.92
N ARG A 321 7.00 -6.58 -4.90
CA ARG A 321 8.45 -6.66 -5.15
C ARG A 321 8.87 -6.15 -6.53
N THR A 322 8.01 -6.30 -7.52
CA THR A 322 8.25 -5.80 -8.87
C THR A 322 7.77 -4.36 -9.11
N GLY A 323 7.22 -3.68 -8.09
CA GLY A 323 6.65 -2.33 -8.21
C GLY A 323 5.41 -2.25 -9.11
N SER A 324 4.83 -3.40 -9.45
CA SER A 324 3.69 -3.50 -10.38
C SER A 324 2.33 -3.72 -9.68
N PHE A 325 2.28 -3.63 -8.35
CA PHE A 325 1.05 -3.79 -7.56
C PHE A 325 -0.10 -2.87 -8.01
N HIS A 326 0.23 -1.67 -8.51
CA HIS A 326 -0.74 -0.73 -9.05
C HIS A 326 -1.54 -1.28 -10.25
N LEU A 327 -1.15 -2.41 -10.83
CA LEU A 327 -1.85 -3.09 -11.92
C LEU A 327 -2.96 -4.03 -11.41
N LEU A 328 -2.81 -4.57 -10.19
CA LEU A 328 -3.84 -5.40 -9.54
C LEU A 328 -5.00 -4.58 -8.98
N VAL A 329 -4.85 -3.28 -8.94
CA VAL A 329 -5.85 -2.36 -8.43
C VAL A 329 -6.48 -1.62 -9.59
N VAL A 330 -7.81 -1.39 -9.55
CA VAL A 330 -8.43 -0.52 -10.56
C VAL A 330 -7.79 0.86 -10.47
N SER A 331 -6.98 1.18 -11.47
CA SER A 331 -6.14 2.39 -11.50
C SER A 331 -6.66 3.42 -12.50
N GLY A 332 -6.06 4.60 -12.44
CA GLY A 332 -6.33 5.65 -13.43
C GLY A 332 -6.06 5.21 -14.87
N MET A 333 -5.11 4.32 -15.09
CA MET A 333 -4.81 3.77 -16.42
C MET A 333 -5.94 2.86 -16.93
N HIS A 334 -6.55 2.04 -16.05
CA HIS A 334 -7.70 1.21 -16.40
C HIS A 334 -8.86 2.07 -16.91
N LEU A 335 -9.20 3.13 -16.16
CA LEU A 335 -10.26 4.05 -16.57
C LEU A 335 -9.90 4.82 -17.85
N ALA A 336 -8.65 5.21 -18.04
CA ALA A 336 -8.21 5.91 -19.25
C ALA A 336 -8.30 5.02 -20.51
N ILE A 337 -7.90 3.74 -20.40
CA ILE A 337 -8.03 2.75 -21.48
C ILE A 337 -9.51 2.50 -21.79
N PHE A 338 -10.34 2.31 -20.74
CA PHE A 338 -11.78 2.15 -20.88
C PHE A 338 -12.42 3.36 -21.58
N ALA A 339 -12.13 4.58 -21.11
CA ALA A 339 -12.63 5.83 -21.72
C ALA A 339 -12.16 5.99 -23.18
N GLY A 340 -10.88 5.64 -23.45
CA GLY A 340 -10.34 5.63 -24.81
C GLY A 340 -11.06 4.65 -25.74
N LEU A 341 -11.35 3.43 -25.24
CA LEU A 341 -12.09 2.41 -25.97
C LEU A 341 -13.52 2.87 -26.26
N VAL A 342 -14.24 3.36 -25.25
CA VAL A 342 -15.61 3.90 -25.40
C VAL A 342 -15.63 5.04 -26.42
N PHE A 343 -14.71 6.00 -26.30
CA PHE A 343 -14.62 7.13 -27.24
C PHE A 343 -14.31 6.65 -28.68
N PHE A 344 -13.40 5.69 -28.83
CA PHE A 344 -13.06 5.09 -30.12
C PHE A 344 -14.28 4.41 -30.74
N LEU A 345 -15.00 3.57 -29.98
CA LEU A 345 -16.20 2.89 -30.45
C LEU A 345 -17.32 3.87 -30.83
N ALA A 346 -17.57 4.89 -29.98
CA ALA A 346 -18.55 5.93 -30.27
C ALA A 346 -18.23 6.67 -31.59
N ARG A 347 -16.96 6.97 -31.83
CA ARG A 347 -16.51 7.58 -33.10
C ARG A 347 -16.58 6.60 -34.27
N ARG A 348 -16.36 5.31 -34.04
CA ARG A 348 -16.49 4.27 -35.07
C ARG A 348 -17.95 4.06 -35.48
N LEU A 349 -18.87 4.22 -34.51
CA LEU A 349 -20.32 4.25 -34.74
C LEU A 349 -20.83 5.59 -35.32
N ARG A 350 -19.89 6.45 -35.74
CA ARG A 350 -20.16 7.75 -36.38
C ARG A 350 -20.89 8.78 -35.49
N LEU A 351 -20.91 8.59 -34.17
CA LEU A 351 -21.47 9.60 -33.28
C LEU A 351 -20.72 10.94 -33.43
N PRO A 352 -21.40 12.09 -33.38
CA PRO A 352 -20.74 13.37 -33.37
C PRO A 352 -19.81 13.50 -32.17
N ARG A 353 -18.77 14.35 -32.28
CA ARG A 353 -17.74 14.49 -31.23
C ARG A 353 -18.32 14.85 -29.87
N PHE A 354 -19.38 15.66 -29.86
CA PHE A 354 -20.08 16.08 -28.65
C PHE A 354 -20.75 14.87 -27.96
N ALA A 355 -21.57 14.10 -28.70
CA ALA A 355 -22.26 12.91 -28.19
C ALA A 355 -21.27 11.82 -27.77
N ALA A 356 -20.18 11.60 -28.51
CA ALA A 356 -19.14 10.69 -28.17
C ALA A 356 -18.43 11.06 -26.84
N SER A 357 -18.18 12.37 -26.63
CA SER A 357 -17.57 12.85 -25.37
C SER A 357 -18.53 12.67 -24.19
N PHE A 358 -19.80 13.01 -24.36
CA PHE A 358 -20.81 12.84 -23.31
C PHE A 358 -21.02 11.37 -22.95
N ALA A 359 -21.16 10.49 -23.95
CA ALA A 359 -21.27 9.04 -23.74
C ALA A 359 -20.04 8.48 -23.00
N THR A 360 -18.84 8.97 -23.35
CA THR A 360 -17.61 8.56 -22.67
C THR A 360 -17.60 8.99 -21.21
N ILE A 361 -17.99 10.22 -20.88
CA ILE A 361 -18.08 10.69 -19.49
C ILE A 361 -19.10 9.87 -18.71
N ALA A 362 -20.30 9.66 -19.26
CA ALA A 362 -21.37 8.92 -18.60
C ALA A 362 -20.97 7.46 -18.33
N LEU A 363 -20.41 6.75 -19.34
CA LEU A 363 -19.98 5.36 -19.18
C LEU A 363 -18.75 5.23 -18.28
N SER A 364 -17.85 6.23 -18.29
CA SER A 364 -16.70 6.24 -17.35
C SER A 364 -17.17 6.44 -15.91
N LEU A 365 -18.21 7.24 -15.67
CA LEU A 365 -18.83 7.39 -14.35
C LEU A 365 -19.49 6.08 -13.92
N ALA A 366 -20.25 5.45 -14.79
CA ALA A 366 -20.90 4.17 -14.52
C ALA A 366 -19.86 3.08 -14.17
N TYR A 367 -18.77 3.00 -14.92
CA TYR A 367 -17.66 2.07 -14.62
C TYR A 367 -16.95 2.42 -13.30
N ALA A 368 -16.71 3.70 -13.04
CA ALA A 368 -16.11 4.16 -11.79
C ALA A 368 -16.98 3.76 -10.56
N LEU A 369 -18.31 3.94 -10.65
CA LEU A 369 -19.26 3.53 -9.63
C LEU A 369 -19.28 2.00 -9.47
N PHE A 370 -19.29 1.27 -10.60
CA PHE A 370 -19.23 -0.19 -10.61
C PHE A 370 -17.99 -0.75 -9.90
N THR A 371 -16.83 -0.11 -10.03
CA THR A 371 -15.58 -0.53 -9.38
C THR A 371 -15.45 -0.05 -7.92
N GLY A 372 -16.51 0.47 -7.31
CA GLY A 372 -16.55 0.92 -5.92
C GLY A 372 -16.09 2.36 -5.71
N PHE A 373 -15.89 3.14 -6.79
CA PHE A 373 -15.53 4.56 -6.77
C PHE A 373 -14.36 4.91 -5.85
N GLY A 374 -13.35 4.02 -5.81
CA GLY A 374 -12.14 4.21 -5.00
C GLY A 374 -11.37 5.48 -5.41
N GLN A 375 -10.57 6.02 -4.50
CA GLN A 375 -9.84 7.29 -4.72
C GLN A 375 -9.04 7.34 -6.05
N PRO A 376 -8.28 6.29 -6.48
CA PRO A 376 -7.58 6.31 -7.75
C PRO A 376 -8.50 6.47 -8.96
N VAL A 377 -9.67 5.83 -8.90
CA VAL A 377 -10.68 5.86 -9.97
C VAL A 377 -11.39 7.22 -10.02
N GLN A 378 -11.70 7.81 -8.85
CA GLN A 378 -12.26 9.16 -8.75
C GLN A 378 -11.36 10.19 -9.45
N ARG A 379 -10.06 10.17 -9.14
CA ARG A 379 -9.07 11.07 -9.76
C ARG A 379 -9.05 10.95 -11.28
N ALA A 380 -8.99 9.70 -11.75
CA ALA A 380 -8.97 9.43 -13.18
C ALA A 380 -10.28 9.87 -13.87
N PHE A 381 -11.43 9.64 -13.24
CA PHE A 381 -12.72 10.08 -13.74
C PHE A 381 -12.77 11.60 -13.90
N TRP A 382 -12.41 12.36 -12.88
CA TRP A 382 -12.38 13.82 -12.95
C TRP A 382 -11.43 14.32 -14.03
N MET A 383 -10.25 13.70 -14.16
CA MET A 383 -9.30 14.06 -15.23
C MET A 383 -9.87 13.80 -16.63
N VAL A 384 -10.49 12.64 -16.85
CA VAL A 384 -11.13 12.29 -18.14
C VAL A 384 -12.29 13.24 -18.45
N ALA A 385 -13.17 13.47 -17.48
CA ALA A 385 -14.32 14.34 -17.61
C ALA A 385 -13.89 15.78 -17.96
N LEU A 386 -12.93 16.33 -17.22
CA LEU A 386 -12.40 17.68 -17.47
C LEU A 386 -11.68 17.80 -18.82
N TYR A 387 -10.90 16.76 -19.20
CA TYR A 387 -10.26 16.74 -20.51
C TYR A 387 -11.29 16.78 -21.63
N LEU A 388 -12.35 15.98 -21.54
CA LEU A 388 -13.41 15.93 -22.54
C LEU A 388 -14.27 17.19 -22.53
N CYS A 389 -14.59 17.76 -21.37
CA CYS A 389 -15.27 19.05 -21.24
C CYS A 389 -14.45 20.20 -21.85
N GLY A 390 -13.15 20.26 -21.52
CA GLY A 390 -12.23 21.24 -22.13
C GLY A 390 -12.16 21.10 -23.64
N ARG A 391 -12.26 19.89 -24.16
CA ARG A 391 -12.31 19.60 -25.59
C ARG A 391 -13.61 20.10 -26.25
N ILE A 392 -14.74 19.97 -25.56
CA ILE A 392 -16.03 20.48 -26.01
C ILE A 392 -16.04 22.00 -26.05
N LEU A 393 -15.45 22.64 -25.03
CA LEU A 393 -15.40 24.09 -24.85
C LEU A 393 -14.30 24.79 -25.67
N TRP A 394 -13.61 24.07 -26.58
CA TRP A 394 -12.52 24.58 -27.43
C TRP A 394 -11.41 25.32 -26.66
N ARG A 395 -11.21 24.97 -25.38
CA ARG A 395 -10.16 25.54 -24.54
C ARG A 395 -8.83 24.84 -24.75
N GLU A 396 -7.73 25.55 -24.50
CA GLU A 396 -6.39 24.98 -24.51
C GLU A 396 -6.28 23.85 -23.46
N ARG A 397 -5.69 22.76 -23.90
CA ARG A 397 -5.59 21.53 -23.07
C ARG A 397 -4.26 21.52 -22.36
N HIS A 398 -4.27 21.92 -21.11
CA HIS A 398 -3.08 21.82 -20.29
C HIS A 398 -3.29 20.71 -19.24
N PRO A 399 -2.58 19.56 -19.34
CA PRO A 399 -2.77 18.43 -18.41
C PRO A 399 -2.64 18.83 -16.95
N LEU A 400 -1.67 19.69 -16.63
CA LEU A 400 -1.44 20.19 -15.27
C LEU A 400 -2.62 20.99 -14.70
N ASN A 401 -3.39 21.71 -15.54
CA ASN A 401 -4.60 22.39 -15.05
C ASN A 401 -5.73 21.40 -14.74
N ALA A 402 -5.86 20.35 -15.54
CA ALA A 402 -6.86 19.30 -15.27
C ALA A 402 -6.57 18.59 -13.94
N ILE A 403 -5.29 18.30 -13.64
CA ILE A 403 -4.87 17.71 -12.37
C ILE A 403 -5.14 18.68 -11.21
N GLY A 404 -4.74 19.94 -11.36
CA GLY A 404 -4.96 20.96 -10.32
C GLY A 404 -6.44 21.09 -9.97
N PHE A 405 -7.31 21.12 -10.96
CA PHE A 405 -8.75 21.16 -10.72
C PHE A 405 -9.26 19.88 -10.05
N ALA A 406 -8.83 18.70 -10.51
CA ALA A 406 -9.20 17.43 -9.89
C ALA A 406 -8.74 17.38 -8.42
N ALA A 407 -7.53 17.85 -8.12
CA ALA A 407 -7.01 17.94 -6.76
C ALA A 407 -7.87 18.86 -5.87
N ILE A 408 -8.24 20.06 -6.35
CA ILE A 408 -9.13 20.97 -5.61
C ILE A 408 -10.48 20.31 -5.31
N VAL A 409 -11.12 19.67 -6.29
CA VAL A 409 -12.41 19.00 -6.10
C VAL A 409 -12.29 17.89 -5.08
N MET A 410 -11.25 17.09 -5.13
CA MET A 410 -11.06 15.97 -4.18
C MET A 410 -10.78 16.45 -2.77
N LEU A 411 -9.89 17.43 -2.61
CA LEU A 411 -9.57 18.00 -1.31
C LEU A 411 -10.75 18.79 -0.72
N ALA A 412 -11.59 19.41 -1.53
CA ALA A 412 -12.80 20.06 -1.06
C ALA A 412 -13.84 19.05 -0.52
N VAL A 413 -13.90 17.85 -1.11
CA VAL A 413 -14.82 16.79 -0.66
C VAL A 413 -14.23 16.02 0.52
N ASN A 414 -12.93 15.73 0.49
CA ASN A 414 -12.22 15.00 1.53
C ASN A 414 -10.82 15.62 1.78
N PRO A 415 -10.68 16.59 2.68
CA PRO A 415 -9.40 17.20 3.04
C PRO A 415 -8.38 16.19 3.57
N ALA A 416 -8.82 15.16 4.30
CA ALA A 416 -7.93 14.12 4.81
C ALA A 416 -7.15 13.38 3.69
N ALA A 417 -7.64 13.43 2.45
CA ALA A 417 -6.95 12.87 1.29
C ALA A 417 -5.58 13.51 1.01
N LEU A 418 -5.30 14.71 1.52
CA LEU A 418 -4.00 15.37 1.35
C LEU A 418 -2.85 14.51 1.89
N LEU A 419 -3.07 13.76 2.96
CA LEU A 419 -2.09 12.87 3.58
C LEU A 419 -2.19 11.42 3.12
N ASP A 420 -3.18 11.09 2.31
CA ASP A 420 -3.30 9.76 1.74
C ASP A 420 -2.17 9.50 0.73
N ALA A 421 -1.37 8.46 1.00
CA ALA A 421 -0.25 8.07 0.15
C ALA A 421 -0.70 7.83 -1.31
N GLY A 422 -1.87 7.24 -1.51
CA GLY A 422 -2.43 7.00 -2.84
C GLY A 422 -2.75 8.30 -3.58
N PHE A 423 -3.26 9.34 -2.90
CA PHE A 423 -3.49 10.66 -3.49
C PHE A 423 -2.16 11.31 -3.88
N GLN A 424 -1.20 11.35 -2.96
CA GLN A 424 0.13 11.92 -3.20
C GLN A 424 0.83 11.24 -4.38
N MET A 425 0.86 9.91 -4.39
CA MET A 425 1.47 9.13 -5.46
C MET A 425 0.85 9.39 -6.83
N THR A 426 -0.47 9.49 -6.92
CA THR A 426 -1.13 9.80 -8.19
C THR A 426 -0.78 11.21 -8.67
N LEU A 427 -0.80 12.20 -7.79
CA LEU A 427 -0.44 13.57 -8.12
C LEU A 427 1.00 13.64 -8.61
N LEU A 428 1.93 13.04 -7.88
CA LEU A 428 3.35 13.00 -8.19
C LEU A 428 3.65 12.23 -9.49
N SER A 429 2.97 11.09 -9.75
CA SER A 429 3.16 10.35 -10.99
C SER A 429 2.75 11.16 -12.22
N VAL A 430 1.63 11.90 -12.15
CA VAL A 430 1.22 12.75 -13.25
C VAL A 430 2.14 13.96 -13.39
N PHE A 431 2.70 14.48 -12.28
CA PHE A 431 3.76 15.49 -12.35
C PHE A 431 5.02 14.95 -13.02
N ALA A 432 5.43 13.74 -12.70
CA ALA A 432 6.57 13.10 -13.35
C ALA A 432 6.36 12.98 -14.87
N VAL A 433 5.16 12.53 -15.28
CA VAL A 433 4.83 12.41 -16.70
C VAL A 433 4.76 13.78 -17.38
N ALA A 434 3.94 14.69 -16.89
CA ALA A 434 3.68 15.97 -17.56
C ALA A 434 4.83 16.98 -17.40
N GLY A 435 5.55 16.93 -16.28
CA GLY A 435 6.64 17.83 -15.94
C GLY A 435 8.01 17.42 -16.46
N ILE A 436 8.26 16.12 -16.57
CA ILE A 436 9.58 15.56 -16.90
C ILE A 436 9.53 14.67 -18.13
N ALA A 437 8.72 13.60 -18.12
CA ALA A 437 8.73 12.60 -19.18
C ALA A 437 8.29 13.18 -20.53
N VAL A 438 7.19 13.92 -20.59
CA VAL A 438 6.72 14.55 -21.83
C VAL A 438 7.73 15.54 -22.38
N PRO A 439 8.30 16.49 -21.61
CA PRO A 439 9.37 17.38 -22.09
C PRO A 439 10.61 16.62 -22.61
N ILE A 440 11.00 15.52 -21.97
CA ILE A 440 12.09 14.67 -22.45
C ILE A 440 11.69 14.06 -23.81
N ALA A 441 10.53 13.40 -23.86
CA ALA A 441 10.06 12.76 -25.08
C ALA A 441 9.94 13.75 -26.26
N GLU A 442 9.39 14.94 -26.04
CA GLU A 442 9.25 15.98 -27.08
C GLU A 442 10.59 16.51 -27.57
N LYS A 443 11.59 16.61 -26.70
CA LYS A 443 12.94 17.12 -27.06
C LYS A 443 13.85 16.06 -27.66
N THR A 444 13.61 14.76 -27.36
CA THR A 444 14.47 13.65 -27.80
C THR A 444 13.80 12.79 -28.89
N PHE A 445 12.82 11.97 -28.50
CA PHE A 445 12.25 10.93 -29.36
C PHE A 445 11.13 11.43 -30.28
N GLY A 446 10.37 12.43 -29.85
CA GLY A 446 9.20 12.93 -30.58
C GLY A 446 9.49 13.43 -32.00
N PRO A 447 10.56 14.19 -32.27
CA PRO A 447 10.94 14.58 -33.64
C PRO A 447 11.23 13.38 -34.54
N TYR A 448 11.94 12.36 -34.01
CA TYR A 448 12.29 11.15 -34.76
C TYR A 448 11.08 10.26 -34.99
N LEU A 449 10.18 10.10 -33.99
CA LEU A 449 8.92 9.39 -34.14
C LEU A 449 8.02 10.04 -35.20
N ARG A 450 7.98 11.37 -35.25
CA ARG A 450 7.27 12.09 -36.35
C ARG A 450 7.95 11.84 -37.69
N ALA A 451 9.26 11.78 -37.73
CA ALA A 451 10.04 11.51 -38.93
C ALA A 451 9.80 10.10 -39.49
N THR A 452 9.43 9.11 -38.69
CA THR A 452 9.10 7.76 -39.15
C THR A 452 7.67 7.60 -39.68
N ARG A 453 6.79 8.61 -39.49
CA ARG A 453 5.43 8.58 -40.04
C ARG A 453 5.47 8.86 -41.55
N GLU A 454 4.67 8.09 -42.28
CA GLU A 454 4.53 8.26 -43.72
C GLU A 454 5.89 8.47 -44.40
N LEU A 455 6.84 7.57 -44.15
CA LEU A 455 8.28 7.70 -44.47
C LEU A 455 8.52 8.05 -45.97
N TRP A 456 7.65 7.61 -46.86
CA TRP A 456 7.78 7.77 -48.31
C TRP A 456 7.19 9.08 -48.84
N LEU A 457 6.54 9.89 -48.01
CA LEU A 457 5.95 11.18 -48.38
C LEU A 457 7.00 12.31 -48.32
N LEU A 458 7.70 12.55 -49.43
CA LEU A 458 8.79 13.53 -49.53
C LEU A 458 8.43 14.96 -49.11
N PRO A 459 7.22 15.51 -49.41
CA PRO A 459 6.86 16.85 -49.02
C PRO A 459 6.87 17.12 -47.50
N LEU A 460 6.93 16.11 -46.67
CA LEU A 460 7.05 16.27 -45.21
C LEU A 460 8.47 16.57 -44.74
N ASP A 461 9.50 16.29 -45.55
CA ASP A 461 10.90 16.42 -45.15
C ASP A 461 11.28 17.88 -44.75
N PRO A 462 10.89 18.93 -45.52
CA PRO A 462 11.22 20.31 -45.18
C PRO A 462 10.54 20.82 -43.89
N HIS A 463 9.47 20.18 -43.44
CA HIS A 463 8.72 20.57 -42.23
C HIS A 463 9.28 19.97 -40.92
N LEU A 464 10.31 19.13 -41.00
CA LEU A 464 10.95 18.52 -39.84
C LEU A 464 12.22 19.30 -39.43
N PRO A 465 12.57 19.29 -38.15
CA PRO A 465 13.89 19.78 -37.72
C PRO A 465 15.03 19.08 -38.48
N LEU A 466 16.10 19.78 -38.80
CA LEU A 466 17.18 19.32 -39.67
C LEU A 466 17.68 17.91 -39.32
N ARG A 467 17.93 17.62 -38.04
CA ARG A 467 18.38 16.30 -37.56
C ARG A 467 17.34 15.20 -37.79
N ALA A 468 16.07 15.49 -37.60
CA ALA A 468 14.98 14.56 -37.80
C ALA A 468 14.74 14.30 -39.31
N ALA A 469 14.88 15.34 -40.15
CA ALA A 469 14.83 15.20 -41.62
C ALA A 469 15.99 14.32 -42.12
N GLN A 470 17.21 14.58 -41.64
CA GLN A 470 18.38 13.74 -41.96
C GLN A 470 18.16 12.29 -41.55
N PHE A 471 17.68 12.05 -40.33
CA PHE A 471 17.33 10.72 -39.83
C PHE A 471 16.31 10.04 -40.75
N ARG A 472 15.26 10.74 -41.18
CA ARG A 472 14.22 10.24 -42.08
C ARG A 472 14.82 9.80 -43.41
N VAL A 473 15.70 10.66 -44.02
CA VAL A 473 16.42 10.30 -45.25
C VAL A 473 17.30 9.06 -45.04
N THR A 474 18.06 9.01 -43.95
CA THR A 474 18.89 7.86 -43.60
C THR A 474 18.08 6.57 -43.48
N VAL A 475 16.94 6.59 -42.80
CA VAL A 475 16.06 5.40 -42.66
C VAL A 475 15.54 4.96 -44.03
N ARG A 476 15.19 5.91 -44.94
CA ARG A 476 14.82 5.59 -46.32
C ARG A 476 15.97 4.96 -47.11
N MET A 477 17.16 5.52 -47.01
CA MET A 477 18.36 4.96 -47.67
C MET A 477 18.64 3.53 -47.22
N PHE A 478 18.61 3.30 -45.90
CA PHE A 478 18.77 1.93 -45.38
C PHE A 478 17.66 1.00 -45.82
N ALA A 479 16.42 1.41 -45.81
CA ALA A 479 15.29 0.62 -46.28
C ALA A 479 15.45 0.24 -47.76
N THR A 480 15.87 1.22 -48.58
CA THR A 480 16.10 0.96 -50.03
C THR A 480 17.30 0.08 -50.30
N ALA A 481 18.37 0.18 -49.52
CA ALA A 481 19.51 -0.72 -49.62
C ALA A 481 19.15 -2.15 -49.17
N LEU A 482 18.43 -2.28 -48.06
CA LEU A 482 18.02 -3.53 -47.42
C LEU A 482 17.09 -4.40 -48.31
N ARG A 483 16.40 -3.75 -49.31
CA ARG A 483 15.49 -4.46 -50.23
C ARG A 483 16.17 -5.57 -51.02
N TRP A 484 17.46 -5.40 -51.28
CA TRP A 484 18.24 -6.37 -52.05
C TRP A 484 18.64 -7.60 -51.23
N ILE A 485 18.58 -7.51 -49.90
CA ILE A 485 18.97 -8.60 -48.98
C ILE A 485 17.73 -9.34 -48.48
N VAL A 486 16.70 -8.61 -48.00
CA VAL A 486 15.53 -9.21 -47.33
C VAL A 486 14.22 -9.12 -48.16
N GLY A 487 14.28 -8.55 -49.34
CA GLY A 487 13.12 -8.39 -50.25
C GLY A 487 12.36 -7.08 -50.01
N LEU A 488 11.54 -6.71 -51.01
CA LEU A 488 10.89 -5.40 -51.06
C LEU A 488 9.91 -5.14 -49.92
N TRP A 489 9.09 -6.13 -49.58
CA TRP A 489 8.07 -6.00 -48.57
C TRP A 489 8.63 -5.82 -47.14
N LEU A 490 9.61 -6.64 -46.77
CA LEU A 490 10.29 -6.58 -45.47
C LEU A 490 11.06 -5.27 -45.33
N ALA A 491 11.82 -4.86 -46.35
CA ALA A 491 12.63 -3.64 -46.29
C ALA A 491 11.79 -2.35 -46.25
N LEU A 492 10.74 -2.25 -47.08
CA LEU A 492 10.00 -0.98 -47.20
C LEU A 492 8.84 -0.85 -46.26
N ARG A 493 8.26 -1.96 -45.77
CA ARG A 493 7.12 -1.92 -44.84
C ARG A 493 7.46 -2.33 -43.43
N ILE A 494 8.26 -3.35 -43.23
CA ILE A 494 8.53 -3.92 -41.89
C ILE A 494 9.67 -3.16 -41.21
N PHE A 495 10.82 -2.98 -41.86
CA PHE A 495 11.97 -2.28 -41.28
C PHE A 495 11.64 -0.89 -40.70
N PRO A 496 10.91 0.03 -41.38
CA PRO A 496 10.56 1.31 -40.79
C PRO A 496 9.65 1.17 -39.55
N ARG A 497 8.81 0.13 -39.50
CA ARG A 497 8.00 -0.17 -38.30
C ARG A 497 8.84 -0.65 -37.15
N PHE A 498 9.88 -1.46 -37.38
CA PHE A 498 10.86 -1.85 -36.35
C PHE A 498 11.63 -0.64 -35.81
N VAL A 499 12.09 0.25 -36.68
CA VAL A 499 12.74 1.49 -36.25
C VAL A 499 11.81 2.32 -35.37
N ARG A 500 10.55 2.45 -35.77
CA ARG A 500 9.55 3.17 -34.99
C ARG A 500 9.25 2.48 -33.65
N LEU A 501 9.15 1.15 -33.65
CA LEU A 501 8.94 0.35 -32.43
C LEU A 501 10.12 0.54 -31.47
N GLY A 502 11.35 0.50 -31.97
CA GLY A 502 12.55 0.76 -31.18
C GLY A 502 12.53 2.16 -30.53
N LEU A 503 12.14 3.18 -31.28
CA LEU A 503 11.99 4.55 -30.73
C LEU A 503 10.87 4.63 -29.67
N LEU A 504 9.75 3.92 -29.84
CA LEU A 504 8.67 3.85 -28.87
C LEU A 504 9.11 3.14 -27.59
N ILE A 505 9.89 2.06 -27.72
CA ILE A 505 10.46 1.37 -26.54
C ILE A 505 11.44 2.28 -25.79
N LEU A 506 12.31 3.01 -26.49
CA LEU A 506 13.22 3.96 -25.87
C LEU A 506 12.46 5.11 -25.19
N GLU A 507 11.38 5.60 -25.78
CA GLU A 507 10.50 6.62 -25.16
C GLU A 507 9.82 6.05 -23.91
N LEU A 508 9.35 4.81 -23.94
CA LEU A 508 8.75 4.13 -22.80
C LEU A 508 9.76 3.94 -21.66
N ILE A 509 10.98 3.50 -21.98
CA ILE A 509 12.07 3.35 -21.00
C ILE A 509 12.40 4.70 -20.35
N ALA A 510 12.57 5.75 -21.14
CA ALA A 510 12.88 7.09 -20.63
C ALA A 510 11.74 7.65 -19.76
N THR A 511 10.51 7.38 -20.14
CA THR A 511 9.32 7.80 -19.37
C THR A 511 9.22 7.02 -18.05
N SER A 512 9.39 5.70 -18.08
CA SER A 512 9.37 4.86 -16.87
C SER A 512 10.50 5.24 -15.92
N LEU A 513 11.72 5.45 -16.43
CA LEU A 513 12.86 5.89 -15.62
C LEU A 513 12.58 7.24 -14.94
N ALA A 514 12.01 8.21 -15.67
CA ALA A 514 11.68 9.51 -15.11
C ALA A 514 10.64 9.39 -13.98
N ILE A 515 9.64 8.51 -14.15
CA ILE A 515 8.62 8.24 -13.12
C ILE A 515 9.26 7.60 -11.90
N GLU A 516 10.08 6.56 -12.07
CA GLU A 516 10.72 5.84 -10.96
C GLU A 516 11.65 6.74 -10.14
N LEU A 517 12.48 7.54 -10.81
CA LEU A 517 13.36 8.49 -10.13
C LEU A 517 12.56 9.54 -9.34
N PHE A 518 11.41 9.96 -9.86
CA PHE A 518 10.54 10.93 -9.18
C PHE A 518 9.77 10.31 -8.02
N MET A 519 9.39 9.04 -8.13
CA MET A 519 8.61 8.32 -7.12
C MET A 519 9.46 7.71 -6.01
N ALA A 520 10.79 7.75 -6.11
CA ALA A 520 11.68 7.11 -5.14
C ALA A 520 11.45 7.60 -3.70
N LEU A 521 11.26 8.91 -3.48
CA LEU A 521 11.01 9.47 -2.15
C LEU A 521 9.69 8.99 -1.52
N PRO A 522 8.52 9.14 -2.18
CA PRO A 522 7.27 8.64 -1.60
C PRO A 522 7.28 7.12 -1.40
N MET A 523 7.90 6.35 -2.30
CA MET A 523 8.07 4.91 -2.11
C MET A 523 8.90 4.57 -0.86
N ALA A 524 9.94 5.37 -0.58
CA ALA A 524 10.75 5.20 0.61
C ALA A 524 10.01 5.57 1.91
N ILE A 525 9.18 6.62 1.87
CA ILE A 525 8.46 7.11 3.06
C ILE A 525 7.26 6.20 3.38
N ASP A 526 6.41 5.90 2.38
CA ASP A 526 5.13 5.25 2.63
C ASP A 526 5.19 3.71 2.55
N PHE A 527 6.16 3.16 1.80
CA PHE A 527 6.26 1.71 1.55
C PHE A 527 7.60 1.11 1.96
N HIS A 528 8.53 1.91 2.48
CA HIS A 528 9.87 1.46 2.91
C HIS A 528 10.60 0.63 1.86
N ARG A 529 10.39 0.95 0.56
CA ARG A 529 10.82 0.12 -0.56
C ARG A 529 11.26 0.97 -1.76
N ILE A 530 12.34 0.55 -2.42
CA ILE A 530 12.72 1.01 -3.74
C ILE A 530 12.95 -0.21 -4.63
N THR A 531 12.29 -0.26 -5.77
CA THR A 531 12.31 -1.41 -6.69
C THR A 531 13.10 -1.08 -7.95
N ALA A 532 14.31 -1.63 -8.07
CA ALA A 532 15.13 -1.44 -9.28
C ALA A 532 14.61 -2.22 -10.51
N VAL A 533 13.87 -3.30 -10.27
CA VAL A 533 13.29 -4.13 -11.35
C VAL A 533 11.98 -3.59 -11.90
N ALA A 534 11.40 -2.54 -11.31
CA ALA A 534 10.17 -1.94 -11.82
C ALA A 534 10.33 -1.41 -13.25
N LEU A 535 11.52 -0.86 -13.60
CA LEU A 535 11.79 -0.37 -14.95
C LEU A 535 11.65 -1.46 -16.03
N PRO A 536 12.42 -2.57 -16.00
CA PRO A 536 12.25 -3.61 -17.00
C PRO A 536 10.86 -4.24 -16.98
N VAL A 537 10.26 -4.44 -15.81
CA VAL A 537 8.92 -5.02 -15.67
C VAL A 537 7.87 -4.14 -16.34
N ASN A 538 7.88 -2.83 -16.11
CA ASN A 538 6.92 -1.89 -16.69
C ASN A 538 7.05 -1.77 -18.21
N VAL A 539 8.25 -1.91 -18.77
CA VAL A 539 8.46 -1.91 -20.24
C VAL A 539 7.69 -3.05 -20.93
N PHE A 540 7.56 -4.21 -20.28
CA PHE A 540 6.81 -5.34 -20.82
C PHE A 540 5.33 -5.32 -20.39
N ILE A 541 5.06 -5.09 -19.12
CA ILE A 541 3.69 -5.23 -18.58
C ILE A 541 2.77 -4.10 -19.05
N VAL A 542 3.25 -2.85 -19.18
CA VAL A 542 2.39 -1.74 -19.60
C VAL A 542 1.81 -1.92 -21.02
N PRO A 543 2.59 -2.35 -22.04
CA PRO A 543 2.02 -2.71 -23.33
C PRO A 543 1.07 -3.92 -23.29
N LEU A 544 1.42 -4.95 -22.50
CA LEU A 544 0.56 -6.13 -22.31
C LEU A 544 -0.80 -5.74 -21.71
N LEU A 545 -0.81 -4.85 -20.73
CA LEU A 545 -2.04 -4.35 -20.12
C LEU A 545 -2.93 -3.59 -21.12
N GLY A 546 -2.31 -2.88 -22.06
CA GLY A 546 -3.03 -2.21 -23.15
C GLY A 546 -3.82 -3.17 -24.05
N LEU A 547 -3.41 -4.45 -24.13
CA LEU A 547 -4.12 -5.53 -24.84
C LEU A 547 -5.03 -6.31 -23.88
N LEU A 548 -4.53 -6.59 -22.69
CA LEU A 548 -5.22 -7.39 -21.68
C LEU A 548 -6.55 -6.75 -21.26
N LEU A 549 -6.57 -5.45 -20.95
CA LEU A 549 -7.77 -4.82 -20.41
C LEU A 549 -8.95 -4.79 -21.38
N PRO A 550 -8.80 -4.42 -22.68
CA PRO A 550 -9.90 -4.54 -23.63
C PRO A 550 -10.42 -5.97 -23.79
N LEU A 551 -9.51 -6.97 -23.84
CA LEU A 551 -9.89 -8.37 -23.93
C LEU A 551 -10.61 -8.85 -22.65
N ALA A 552 -10.13 -8.44 -21.50
CA ALA A 552 -10.75 -8.75 -20.20
C ALA A 552 -12.16 -8.14 -20.08
N LEU A 553 -12.36 -6.90 -20.56
CA LEU A 553 -13.70 -6.28 -20.62
C LEU A 553 -14.64 -7.04 -21.58
N ILE A 554 -14.14 -7.50 -22.73
CA ILE A 554 -14.90 -8.35 -23.66
C ILE A 554 -15.24 -9.69 -23.01
N THR A 555 -14.28 -10.30 -22.30
CA THR A 555 -14.49 -11.54 -21.55
C THR A 555 -15.58 -11.36 -20.50
N LEU A 556 -15.53 -10.29 -19.71
CA LEU A 556 -16.55 -9.97 -18.71
C LEU A 556 -17.93 -9.77 -19.37
N LEU A 557 -17.99 -9.01 -20.48
CA LEU A 557 -19.22 -8.79 -21.21
C LEU A 557 -19.86 -10.13 -21.66
N PHE A 558 -19.07 -11.02 -22.25
CA PHE A 558 -19.55 -12.34 -22.65
C PHE A 558 -19.86 -13.25 -21.45
N ALA A 559 -19.06 -13.21 -20.39
CA ALA A 559 -19.33 -14.00 -19.18
C ALA A 559 -20.68 -13.67 -18.56
N VAL A 560 -21.09 -12.39 -18.63
CA VAL A 560 -22.38 -11.94 -18.11
C VAL A 560 -23.54 -12.18 -19.09
N THR A 561 -23.32 -12.01 -20.40
CA THR A 561 -24.40 -12.07 -21.42
C THR A 561 -24.52 -13.45 -22.10
N VAL A 562 -23.42 -14.02 -22.56
CA VAL A 562 -23.35 -15.29 -23.28
C VAL A 562 -22.13 -16.12 -22.85
N PRO A 563 -22.18 -16.80 -21.66
CA PRO A 563 -20.99 -17.42 -21.04
C PRO A 563 -20.22 -18.38 -21.95
N LYS A 564 -20.91 -19.11 -22.85
CA LYS A 564 -20.25 -20.03 -23.77
C LYS A 564 -19.30 -19.34 -24.76
N LEU A 565 -19.56 -18.09 -25.13
CA LEU A 565 -18.67 -17.31 -26.01
C LEU A 565 -17.50 -16.67 -25.25
N ALA A 566 -17.61 -16.56 -23.92
CA ALA A 566 -16.56 -16.00 -23.08
C ALA A 566 -15.24 -16.80 -23.14
N VAL A 567 -15.31 -18.11 -23.45
CA VAL A 567 -14.13 -18.99 -23.49
C VAL A 567 -13.08 -18.52 -24.52
N ILE A 568 -13.50 -17.95 -25.65
CA ILE A 568 -12.58 -17.51 -26.71
C ILE A 568 -11.71 -16.32 -26.24
N PRO A 569 -12.30 -15.16 -25.81
CA PRO A 569 -11.45 -14.07 -25.30
C PRO A 569 -10.79 -14.45 -23.97
N ALA A 570 -11.38 -15.31 -23.13
CA ALA A 570 -10.78 -15.81 -21.90
C ALA A 570 -9.47 -16.56 -22.14
N ALA A 571 -9.39 -17.37 -23.20
CA ALA A 571 -8.15 -18.07 -23.56
C ALA A 571 -7.01 -17.10 -23.93
N LEU A 572 -7.30 -16.00 -24.62
CA LEU A 572 -6.32 -14.96 -24.91
C LEU A 572 -5.92 -14.18 -23.66
N VAL A 573 -6.88 -13.92 -22.77
CA VAL A 573 -6.65 -13.30 -21.47
C VAL A 573 -5.76 -14.17 -20.61
N ALA A 574 -6.02 -15.49 -20.52
CA ALA A 574 -5.19 -16.44 -19.80
C ALA A 574 -3.73 -16.41 -20.29
N LEU A 575 -3.51 -16.44 -21.61
CA LEU A 575 -2.17 -16.36 -22.20
C LEU A 575 -1.43 -15.08 -21.76
N LEU A 576 -2.12 -13.93 -21.77
CA LEU A 576 -1.53 -12.65 -21.36
C LEU A 576 -1.25 -12.60 -19.85
N LEU A 577 -2.16 -13.13 -19.01
CA LEU A 577 -1.98 -13.19 -17.56
C LEU A 577 -0.86 -14.14 -17.16
N HIS A 578 -0.74 -15.32 -17.81
CA HIS A 578 0.39 -16.20 -17.58
C HIS A 578 1.71 -15.53 -17.95
N GLY A 579 1.73 -14.72 -19.03
CA GLY A 579 2.89 -13.90 -19.39
C GLY A 579 3.23 -12.86 -18.33
N VAL A 580 2.24 -12.16 -17.77
CA VAL A 580 2.41 -11.21 -16.67
C VAL A 580 2.91 -11.92 -15.41
N HIS A 581 2.28 -13.04 -15.05
CA HIS A 581 2.66 -13.86 -13.89
C HIS A 581 4.11 -14.37 -13.99
N ALA A 582 4.51 -14.91 -15.16
CA ALA A 582 5.88 -15.35 -15.39
C ALA A 582 6.92 -14.21 -15.26
N LEU A 583 6.60 -13.02 -15.79
CA LEU A 583 7.44 -11.83 -15.61
C LEU A 583 7.56 -11.42 -14.14
N VAL A 584 6.44 -11.39 -13.41
CA VAL A 584 6.42 -11.04 -12.00
C VAL A 584 7.21 -12.04 -11.16
N GLN A 585 7.07 -13.33 -11.43
CA GLN A 585 7.85 -14.38 -10.75
C GLN A 585 9.34 -14.27 -11.06
N LEU A 586 9.70 -14.11 -12.34
CA LEU A 586 11.10 -14.02 -12.78
C LEU A 586 11.82 -12.83 -12.13
N PHE A 587 11.21 -11.65 -12.18
CA PHE A 587 11.81 -10.44 -11.66
C PHE A 587 11.64 -10.30 -10.14
N GLY A 588 10.53 -10.79 -9.56
CA GLY A 588 10.27 -10.81 -8.13
C GLY A 588 11.21 -11.73 -7.34
N ALA A 589 11.76 -12.76 -7.99
CA ALA A 589 12.80 -13.62 -7.41
C ALA A 589 14.20 -12.95 -7.37
N MET A 590 14.40 -11.84 -8.11
CA MET A 590 15.69 -11.15 -8.15
C MET A 590 15.91 -10.34 -6.86
N ARG A 591 16.95 -10.67 -6.09
CA ARG A 591 17.27 -10.01 -4.82
C ARG A 591 17.51 -8.50 -4.94
N ILE A 592 17.98 -8.01 -6.09
CA ILE A 592 18.20 -6.58 -6.38
C ILE A 592 16.86 -5.83 -6.57
N GLY A 593 15.78 -6.57 -6.80
CA GLY A 593 14.47 -6.00 -7.10
C GLY A 593 13.79 -5.31 -5.93
N ASP A 594 14.07 -5.74 -4.72
CA ASP A 594 13.37 -5.27 -3.51
C ASP A 594 14.36 -4.75 -2.48
N LEU A 595 14.68 -3.47 -2.59
CA LEU A 595 15.53 -2.77 -1.64
C LEU A 595 14.65 -2.17 -0.54
N ARG A 596 14.67 -2.79 0.65
CA ARG A 596 14.00 -2.26 1.85
C ARG A 596 14.86 -1.18 2.48
N ILE A 597 14.26 -0.03 2.75
CA ILE A 597 14.96 1.13 3.31
C ILE A 597 14.08 1.84 4.35
N PRO A 598 14.69 2.33 5.44
CA PRO A 598 14.00 3.20 6.36
C PRO A 598 13.66 4.54 5.69
N PRO A 599 12.65 5.29 6.20
CA PRO A 599 12.34 6.62 5.71
C PRO A 599 13.55 7.55 5.91
N PRO A 600 13.89 8.39 4.91
CA PRO A 600 14.98 9.33 5.05
C PRO A 600 14.66 10.42 6.09
N PRO A 601 15.66 10.98 6.79
CA PRO A 601 15.43 12.01 7.78
C PRO A 601 14.90 13.31 7.13
N PRO A 602 14.26 14.21 7.91
CA PRO A 602 13.62 15.43 7.39
C PRO A 602 14.54 16.31 6.54
N SER A 603 15.83 16.39 6.88
CA SER A 603 16.83 17.13 6.10
C SER A 603 17.04 16.53 4.70
N SER A 604 17.08 15.21 4.59
CA SER A 604 17.18 14.51 3.31
C SER A 604 15.91 14.67 2.50
N ILE A 605 14.72 14.58 3.13
CA ILE A 605 13.44 14.84 2.48
C ILE A 605 13.43 16.25 1.87
N ALA A 606 13.84 17.28 2.63
CA ALA A 606 13.91 18.66 2.14
C ALA A 606 14.89 18.79 0.96
N ALA A 607 16.05 18.13 1.03
CA ALA A 607 17.05 18.14 -0.06
C ALA A 607 16.50 17.46 -1.33
N VAL A 608 15.81 16.33 -1.20
CA VAL A 608 15.20 15.60 -2.33
C VAL A 608 14.10 16.42 -2.98
N ILE A 609 13.23 17.07 -2.19
CA ILE A 609 12.20 17.98 -2.70
C ILE A 609 12.85 19.14 -3.48
N ALA A 610 13.89 19.75 -2.94
CA ALA A 610 14.61 20.84 -3.62
C ALA A 610 15.26 20.39 -4.94
N LEU A 611 15.91 19.22 -4.96
CA LEU A 611 16.51 18.62 -6.15
C LEU A 611 15.46 18.28 -7.22
N THR A 612 14.31 17.75 -6.80
CA THR A 612 13.21 17.45 -7.69
C THR A 612 12.59 18.71 -8.29
N ALA A 613 12.40 19.74 -7.47
CA ALA A 613 11.96 21.05 -7.94
C ALA A 613 12.97 21.67 -8.91
N ALA A 614 14.26 21.56 -8.61
CA ALA A 614 15.33 22.00 -9.52
C ALA A 614 15.26 21.23 -10.85
N ALA A 615 15.06 19.92 -10.85
CA ALA A 615 14.93 19.13 -12.07
C ALA A 615 13.75 19.60 -12.95
N LEU A 616 12.59 19.91 -12.34
CA LEU A 616 11.43 20.47 -13.03
C LEU A 616 11.69 21.83 -13.70
N VAL A 617 12.56 22.64 -13.10
CA VAL A 617 12.99 23.93 -13.66
C VAL A 617 14.03 23.71 -14.76
N LEU A 618 15.08 22.93 -14.45
CA LEU A 618 16.20 22.66 -15.34
C LEU A 618 15.79 22.06 -16.68
N ILE A 619 14.80 21.13 -16.67
CA ILE A 619 14.32 20.46 -17.90
C ILE A 619 13.78 21.46 -18.93
N ARG A 620 13.43 22.66 -18.53
CA ARG A 620 12.89 23.72 -19.40
C ARG A 620 13.93 24.65 -19.98
N LEU A 621 15.16 24.64 -19.46
CA LEU A 621 16.30 25.39 -19.98
C LEU A 621 16.66 24.88 -21.38
N ARG A 622 17.21 25.77 -22.23
CA ARG A 622 17.50 25.41 -23.62
C ARG A 622 18.78 24.57 -23.78
N ARG A 623 19.76 24.75 -22.90
CA ARG A 623 21.09 24.12 -22.99
C ARG A 623 21.30 23.14 -21.84
N PHE A 624 21.74 21.93 -22.15
CA PHE A 624 21.99 20.83 -21.17
C PHE A 624 20.82 20.47 -20.27
N ALA A 625 19.57 20.85 -20.66
CA ALA A 625 18.37 20.71 -19.83
C ALA A 625 18.10 19.26 -19.38
N ILE A 626 18.23 18.29 -20.29
CA ILE A 626 17.93 16.89 -19.99
C ILE A 626 18.98 16.27 -19.08
N PRO A 627 20.29 16.31 -19.40
CA PRO A 627 21.30 15.68 -18.54
C PRO A 627 21.33 16.31 -17.14
N THR A 628 21.17 17.62 -17.00
CA THR A 628 21.15 18.28 -15.69
C THR A 628 19.92 17.93 -14.86
N ALA A 629 18.74 17.83 -15.48
CA ALA A 629 17.53 17.41 -14.78
C ALA A 629 17.61 15.93 -14.35
N LEU A 630 18.10 15.05 -15.21
CA LEU A 630 18.31 13.64 -14.86
C LEU A 630 19.38 13.47 -13.77
N ALA A 631 20.46 14.26 -13.81
CA ALA A 631 21.49 14.26 -12.78
C ALA A 631 20.90 14.70 -11.41
N ALA A 632 20.08 15.76 -11.40
CA ALA A 632 19.41 16.20 -10.17
C ALA A 632 18.47 15.12 -9.59
N LEU A 633 17.71 14.43 -10.44
CA LEU A 633 16.86 13.31 -10.00
C LEU A 633 17.70 12.13 -9.53
N PHE A 634 18.79 11.81 -10.20
CA PHE A 634 19.70 10.75 -9.77
C PHE A 634 20.31 11.04 -8.40
N VAL A 635 20.75 12.28 -8.18
CA VAL A 635 21.26 12.74 -6.86
C VAL A 635 20.13 12.65 -5.82
N ALA A 636 18.89 13.03 -6.17
CA ALA A 636 17.74 12.90 -5.28
C ALA A 636 17.52 11.45 -4.83
N VAL A 637 17.56 10.48 -5.76
CA VAL A 637 17.46 9.05 -5.43
C VAL A 637 18.64 8.60 -4.56
N THR A 638 19.86 9.03 -4.88
CA THR A 638 21.04 8.69 -4.09
C THR A 638 20.91 9.18 -2.65
N VAL A 639 20.43 10.43 -2.44
CA VAL A 639 20.18 10.99 -1.10
C VAL A 639 19.06 10.21 -0.38
N THR A 640 18.03 9.76 -1.11
CA THR A 640 16.94 8.94 -0.54
C THR A 640 17.45 7.58 -0.06
N ILE A 641 18.35 6.94 -0.84
CA ILE A 641 18.87 5.59 -0.54
C ILE A 641 20.03 5.64 0.47
N PHE A 642 20.67 6.80 0.64
CA PHE A 642 21.87 6.89 1.47
C PHE A 642 21.59 6.38 2.89
N PRO A 643 22.47 5.51 3.44
CA PRO A 643 22.29 5.01 4.79
C PRO A 643 22.43 6.15 5.81
N HIS A 644 21.47 6.22 6.71
CA HIS A 644 21.52 7.13 7.85
C HIS A 644 21.87 6.35 9.12
N PRO A 645 22.50 6.98 10.12
CA PRO A 645 22.78 6.31 11.39
C PRO A 645 21.46 5.93 12.08
N ILE A 646 21.52 4.82 12.81
CA ILE A 646 20.40 4.33 13.63
C ILE A 646 20.09 5.38 14.70
N VAL A 647 18.81 5.62 14.94
CA VAL A 647 18.36 6.50 16.01
C VAL A 647 18.42 5.72 17.32
N HIS A 648 19.42 6.00 18.17
CA HIS A 648 19.58 5.36 19.48
C HIS A 648 20.28 6.32 20.46
N ARG A 649 20.21 6.03 21.73
CA ARG A 649 20.90 6.79 22.77
C ARG A 649 22.32 6.23 22.95
N THR A 650 23.32 6.98 22.47
CA THR A 650 24.72 6.59 22.63
C THR A 650 25.12 6.45 24.09
N GLY A 651 25.87 5.39 24.41
CA GLY A 651 26.34 5.11 25.79
C GLY A 651 25.29 4.49 26.71
N ALA A 652 24.15 4.04 26.19
CA ALA A 652 23.15 3.29 26.93
C ALA A 652 22.74 2.03 26.15
N LEU A 653 22.48 0.96 26.87
CA LEU A 653 21.82 -0.22 26.36
C LEU A 653 20.32 0.09 26.32
N GLU A 654 19.73 0.07 25.13
CA GLU A 654 18.33 0.37 24.90
C GLU A 654 17.56 -0.95 24.71
N ILE A 655 16.48 -1.14 25.49
CA ILE A 655 15.58 -2.30 25.40
C ILE A 655 14.18 -1.78 25.16
N SER A 656 13.62 -2.06 23.99
CA SER A 656 12.29 -1.61 23.58
C SER A 656 11.35 -2.81 23.40
N THR A 657 10.25 -2.84 24.15
CA THR A 657 9.18 -3.83 23.96
C THR A 657 8.17 -3.31 22.96
N ILE A 658 8.03 -4.03 21.86
CA ILE A 658 7.16 -3.68 20.73
C ILE A 658 5.75 -4.23 20.99
N ASP A 659 4.71 -3.45 20.71
CA ASP A 659 3.31 -3.89 20.76
C ASP A 659 2.98 -4.74 19.53
N VAL A 660 3.19 -6.03 19.62
CA VAL A 660 2.84 -7.01 18.57
C VAL A 660 1.47 -7.65 18.80
N GLY A 661 0.65 -7.07 19.68
CA GLY A 661 -0.54 -7.72 20.20
C GLY A 661 -0.19 -8.80 21.22
N GLN A 662 -0.82 -9.97 21.12
CA GLN A 662 -0.44 -11.09 21.99
C GLN A 662 0.83 -11.75 21.43
N GLY A 663 1.92 -11.68 22.18
CA GLY A 663 3.23 -12.21 21.80
C GLY A 663 4.39 -11.31 22.25
N ASP A 664 5.60 -11.74 21.94
CA ASP A 664 6.82 -11.02 22.26
C ASP A 664 7.53 -10.51 21.01
N SER A 665 8.02 -9.29 21.09
CA SER A 665 9.05 -8.74 20.20
C SER A 665 9.82 -7.66 20.93
N ILE A 666 11.11 -7.84 21.09
CA ILE A 666 11.96 -6.97 21.90
C ILE A 666 13.15 -6.52 21.05
N LEU A 667 13.24 -5.21 20.78
CA LEU A 667 14.40 -4.62 20.13
C LEU A 667 15.43 -4.22 21.18
N VAL A 668 16.65 -4.68 21.01
CA VAL A 668 17.81 -4.31 21.83
C VAL A 668 18.81 -3.56 20.96
N ILE A 669 19.21 -2.35 21.37
CA ILE A 669 20.24 -1.57 20.70
C ILE A 669 21.39 -1.34 21.70
N THR A 670 22.59 -1.77 21.34
CA THR A 670 23.76 -1.61 22.20
C THR A 670 24.23 -0.16 22.24
N PRO A 671 25.05 0.23 23.22
CA PRO A 671 25.59 1.60 23.32
C PRO A 671 26.30 2.14 22.07
N ASN A 672 26.86 1.25 21.25
CA ASN A 672 27.55 1.60 19.99
C ASN A 672 26.65 1.38 18.75
N GLY A 673 25.37 1.01 18.92
CA GLY A 673 24.38 0.90 17.84
C GLY A 673 24.27 -0.46 17.16
N LYS A 674 24.83 -1.57 17.75
CA LYS A 674 24.47 -2.93 17.27
C LYS A 674 23.06 -3.29 17.68
N THR A 675 22.39 -4.03 16.83
CA THR A 675 20.97 -4.31 16.91
C THR A 675 20.70 -5.82 17.08
N LEU A 676 19.89 -6.16 18.07
CA LEU A 676 19.37 -7.50 18.29
C LEU A 676 17.84 -7.42 18.40
N LEU A 677 17.13 -8.26 17.68
CA LEU A 677 15.69 -8.44 17.86
C LEU A 677 15.44 -9.81 18.48
N ILE A 678 14.70 -9.85 19.57
CA ILE A 678 14.30 -11.07 20.25
C ILE A 678 12.82 -11.29 20.01
N ASP A 679 12.47 -12.36 19.32
CA ASP A 679 11.15 -12.71 18.83
C ASP A 679 10.57 -11.63 17.87
N ALA A 680 9.51 -11.99 17.15
CA ALA A 680 8.88 -11.12 16.16
C ALA A 680 7.35 -11.16 16.20
N GLY A 681 6.79 -11.59 17.33
CA GLY A 681 5.35 -11.72 17.48
C GLY A 681 4.72 -12.72 16.51
N GLY A 682 3.42 -12.72 16.46
CA GLY A 682 2.63 -13.53 15.52
C GLY A 682 1.16 -13.54 15.90
N ILE A 683 0.31 -14.03 15.01
CA ILE A 683 -1.12 -14.08 15.26
C ILE A 683 -1.46 -15.37 16.02
N VAL A 684 -2.01 -15.22 17.20
CA VAL A 684 -2.53 -16.34 18.00
C VAL A 684 -3.89 -16.77 17.47
N GLY A 685 -4.08 -18.07 17.24
CA GLY A 685 -5.34 -18.61 16.70
C GLY A 685 -5.48 -18.50 15.17
N ALA A 686 -4.47 -18.01 14.47
CA ALA A 686 -4.38 -18.13 13.02
C ALA A 686 -4.17 -19.60 12.62
N ALA A 687 -4.70 -19.97 11.47
CA ALA A 687 -4.51 -21.29 10.89
C ALA A 687 -3.03 -21.69 10.85
N GLY A 688 -2.74 -22.97 11.14
CA GLY A 688 -1.36 -23.47 11.18
C GLY A 688 -0.58 -23.30 9.90
N PRO A 689 0.69 -23.68 9.92
CA PRO A 689 1.67 -23.41 8.86
C PRO A 689 1.35 -24.01 7.48
N ASN A 690 0.34 -24.86 7.39
CA ASN A 690 -0.19 -25.37 6.12
C ASN A 690 -1.38 -24.54 5.58
N ALA A 691 -1.76 -23.45 6.22
CA ALA A 691 -2.65 -22.47 5.65
C ALA A 691 -1.92 -21.71 4.52
N THR A 692 -1.39 -22.49 3.59
CA THR A 692 -1.00 -21.97 2.31
C THR A 692 -2.23 -21.42 1.67
N ASP A 693 -2.19 -20.13 1.50
CA ASP A 693 -2.71 -19.42 0.37
C ASP A 693 -4.09 -18.89 0.37
N ALA A 694 -5.06 -19.12 1.12
CA ALA A 694 -6.30 -18.41 0.72
C ALA A 694 -7.32 -18.17 1.81
N SER A 695 -7.12 -18.67 2.98
CA SER A 695 -8.25 -18.93 3.83
C SER A 695 -8.42 -18.02 5.04
N SER A 696 -7.43 -17.23 5.38
CA SER A 696 -7.58 -16.35 6.55
C SER A 696 -7.62 -14.87 6.14
N HIS A 697 -8.46 -14.09 6.77
CA HIS A 697 -8.32 -12.63 6.81
C HIS A 697 -6.96 -12.25 7.40
N ALA A 698 -6.39 -13.12 8.23
CA ALA A 698 -5.01 -13.16 8.62
C ALA A 698 -4.03 -13.40 7.46
N GLY A 699 -4.44 -13.99 6.35
CA GLY A 699 -3.60 -14.26 5.18
C GLY A 699 -3.04 -13.04 4.47
N ASN A 700 -3.44 -11.84 4.86
CA ASN A 700 -2.91 -10.58 4.33
C ASN A 700 -2.20 -9.73 5.39
N PHE A 701 -2.19 -10.13 6.66
CA PHE A 701 -1.54 -9.41 7.75
C PHE A 701 -0.45 -10.31 8.36
N ASP A 702 0.77 -9.82 8.36
CA ASP A 702 1.95 -10.45 8.94
C ASP A 702 2.54 -9.50 9.98
N VAL A 703 2.63 -9.96 11.25
CA VAL A 703 3.12 -9.13 12.36
C VAL A 703 4.55 -8.64 12.10
N GLY A 704 5.39 -9.47 11.49
CA GLY A 704 6.76 -9.11 11.12
C GLY A 704 6.82 -8.05 10.03
N ASP A 705 5.94 -8.12 9.02
CA ASP A 705 5.91 -7.17 7.89
C ASP A 705 5.14 -5.88 8.24
N ASP A 706 3.99 -6.02 8.93
CA ASP A 706 3.04 -4.93 9.14
C ASP A 706 3.23 -4.19 10.48
N VAL A 707 3.94 -4.78 11.47
CA VAL A 707 4.17 -4.18 12.79
C VAL A 707 5.66 -4.05 13.09
N VAL A 708 6.40 -5.16 13.19
CA VAL A 708 7.81 -5.15 13.61
C VAL A 708 8.68 -4.39 12.62
N SER A 709 8.54 -4.65 11.32
CA SER A 709 9.35 -3.99 10.30
C SER A 709 9.17 -2.46 10.29
N PRO A 710 7.96 -1.88 10.32
CA PRO A 710 7.75 -0.44 10.45
C PRO A 710 8.43 0.17 11.69
N VAL A 711 8.37 -0.50 12.83
CA VAL A 711 9.05 -0.05 14.05
C VAL A 711 10.57 0.00 13.84
N LEU A 712 11.16 -1.06 13.32
CA LEU A 712 12.59 -1.12 13.03
C LEU A 712 13.01 -0.05 12.02
N TRP A 713 12.21 0.19 10.97
CA TRP A 713 12.48 1.27 10.01
C TRP A 713 12.34 2.66 10.64
N SER A 714 11.42 2.85 11.58
CA SER A 714 11.29 4.13 12.30
C SER A 714 12.56 4.48 13.11
N HIS A 715 13.30 3.46 13.57
CA HIS A 715 14.62 3.62 14.22
C HIS A 715 15.78 3.75 13.21
N GLY A 716 15.51 3.74 11.90
CA GLY A 716 16.52 3.84 10.85
C GLY A 716 17.27 2.53 10.59
N ILE A 717 16.80 1.40 11.14
CA ILE A 717 17.44 0.10 11.01
C ILE A 717 17.21 -0.43 9.59
N ARG A 718 18.28 -0.73 8.87
CA ARG A 718 18.25 -1.38 7.54
C ARG A 718 18.60 -2.84 7.58
N ARG A 719 19.40 -3.24 8.55
CA ARG A 719 19.89 -4.58 8.76
C ARG A 719 20.01 -4.82 10.25
N LEU A 720 19.65 -5.99 10.71
CA LEU A 720 19.88 -6.44 12.06
C LEU A 720 21.25 -7.13 12.15
N ASP A 721 21.96 -6.93 13.27
CA ASP A 721 23.18 -7.68 13.54
C ASP A 721 22.86 -9.10 13.98
N ALA A 722 21.87 -9.25 14.87
CA ALA A 722 21.39 -10.55 15.30
C ALA A 722 19.86 -10.54 15.47
N VAL A 723 19.27 -11.73 15.38
CA VAL A 723 17.92 -12.03 15.85
C VAL A 723 17.98 -13.24 16.79
N ALA A 724 17.09 -13.32 17.76
CA ALA A 724 16.99 -14.44 18.67
C ALA A 724 15.55 -14.99 18.67
N ILE A 725 15.41 -16.31 18.80
CA ILE A 725 14.14 -16.98 19.01
C ILE A 725 14.17 -17.54 20.45
N THR A 726 13.20 -17.11 21.25
CA THR A 726 13.05 -17.67 22.59
C THR A 726 12.56 -19.11 22.49
N HIS A 727 11.42 -19.34 21.89
CA HIS A 727 10.85 -20.66 21.66
C HIS A 727 9.92 -20.69 20.44
N ALA A 728 9.51 -21.88 19.99
CA ALA A 728 8.89 -22.07 18.68
C ALA A 728 7.36 -21.93 18.66
N HIS A 729 6.75 -21.09 19.52
CA HIS A 729 5.33 -20.76 19.46
C HIS A 729 5.05 -19.66 18.42
N ALA A 730 3.82 -19.65 17.89
CA ALA A 730 3.43 -18.75 16.82
C ALA A 730 3.46 -17.27 17.24
N ASP A 731 3.12 -16.94 18.47
CA ASP A 731 3.15 -15.59 19.05
C ASP A 731 4.57 -15.05 19.33
N HIS A 732 5.60 -15.86 19.09
CA HIS A 732 7.01 -15.47 19.18
C HIS A 732 7.70 -15.47 17.81
N ILE A 733 7.44 -16.49 16.98
CA ILE A 733 8.15 -16.65 15.70
C ILE A 733 7.28 -16.43 14.45
N GLY A 734 5.99 -16.12 14.62
CA GLY A 734 5.08 -15.95 13.47
C GLY A 734 5.52 -14.89 12.47
N GLY A 735 6.04 -13.76 12.95
CA GLY A 735 6.57 -12.67 12.12
C GLY A 735 8.06 -12.81 11.75
N MET A 736 8.75 -13.87 12.22
CA MET A 736 10.21 -14.00 12.08
C MET A 736 10.65 -14.18 10.62
N SER A 737 9.89 -14.91 9.81
CA SER A 737 10.22 -15.11 8.38
C SER A 737 10.24 -13.79 7.61
N ALA A 738 9.26 -12.91 7.83
CA ALA A 738 9.23 -11.57 7.21
C ALA A 738 10.40 -10.71 7.73
N THR A 739 10.70 -10.77 9.01
CA THR A 739 11.83 -10.05 9.63
C THR A 739 13.17 -10.48 9.04
N LEU A 740 13.40 -11.79 8.90
CA LEU A 740 14.61 -12.33 8.25
C LEU A 740 14.73 -11.85 6.80
N ALA A 741 13.65 -11.89 6.04
CA ALA A 741 13.62 -11.44 4.65
C ALA A 741 13.92 -9.94 4.51
N ASN A 742 13.34 -9.09 5.39
CA ASN A 742 13.45 -7.63 5.31
C ASN A 742 14.80 -7.12 5.81
N PHE A 743 15.35 -7.67 6.91
CA PHE A 743 16.52 -7.13 7.61
C PHE A 743 17.78 -7.97 7.46
N ARG A 744 17.70 -9.22 6.98
CA ARG A 744 18.83 -10.11 6.68
C ARG A 744 19.89 -10.08 7.78
N PRO A 745 19.57 -10.53 9.00
CA PRO A 745 20.48 -10.49 10.13
C PRO A 745 21.75 -11.30 9.85
N CYS A 746 22.84 -10.96 10.53
CA CYS A 746 24.08 -11.72 10.43
C CYS A 746 23.97 -13.06 11.16
N GLU A 747 23.23 -13.05 12.28
CA GLU A 747 23.11 -14.20 13.17
C GLU A 747 21.65 -14.45 13.57
N LEU A 748 21.29 -15.72 13.71
CA LEU A 748 20.07 -16.20 14.34
C LEU A 748 20.45 -17.03 15.56
N TRP A 749 20.12 -16.53 16.75
CA TRP A 749 20.34 -17.24 18.01
C TRP A 749 19.11 -18.08 18.34
N ILE A 750 19.33 -19.34 18.64
CA ILE A 750 18.27 -20.29 18.99
C ILE A 750 18.65 -21.08 20.24
N GLY A 751 17.65 -21.45 21.05
CA GLY A 751 17.77 -22.43 22.09
C GLY A 751 17.62 -23.87 21.57
N ILE A 752 17.09 -24.75 22.41
CA ILE A 752 16.76 -26.14 22.07
C ILE A 752 15.24 -26.20 21.86
N ASN A 753 14.81 -26.24 20.62
CA ASN A 753 13.40 -26.27 20.22
C ASN A 753 13.09 -27.57 19.49
N PRO A 754 11.86 -28.12 19.60
CA PRO A 754 11.41 -29.24 18.78
C PRO A 754 11.13 -28.78 17.35
N HIS A 755 11.16 -29.71 16.40
CA HIS A 755 10.77 -29.47 15.04
C HIS A 755 9.27 -29.18 14.95
N SER A 756 8.91 -28.12 14.26
CA SER A 756 7.55 -27.79 13.86
C SER A 756 7.55 -27.15 12.46
N THR A 757 6.45 -27.22 11.76
CA THR A 757 6.38 -26.69 10.38
C THR A 757 6.72 -25.19 10.33
N LEU A 758 6.26 -24.41 11.32
CA LEU A 758 6.56 -22.99 11.41
C LEU A 758 8.05 -22.75 11.73
N TYR A 759 8.59 -23.45 12.69
CA TYR A 759 10.00 -23.31 13.08
C TYR A 759 10.94 -23.72 11.94
N ASP A 760 10.66 -24.84 11.26
CA ASP A 760 11.43 -25.30 10.12
C ASP A 760 11.36 -24.32 8.94
N SER A 761 10.23 -23.64 8.73
CA SER A 761 10.11 -22.60 7.71
C SER A 761 10.98 -21.38 8.03
N VAL A 762 11.07 -20.98 9.30
CA VAL A 762 11.93 -19.87 9.74
C VAL A 762 13.42 -20.23 9.57
N LEU A 763 13.81 -21.47 9.91
CA LEU A 763 15.19 -21.93 9.69
C LEU A 763 15.54 -22.00 8.18
N ALA A 764 14.59 -22.42 7.35
CA ALA A 764 14.75 -22.42 5.90
C ALA A 764 14.94 -20.99 5.36
N GLU A 765 14.14 -20.02 5.84
CA GLU A 765 14.30 -18.61 5.46
C GLU A 765 15.65 -18.03 5.92
N ALA A 766 16.11 -18.36 7.13
CA ALA A 766 17.45 -18.01 7.59
C ALA A 766 18.54 -18.54 6.65
N GLY A 767 18.37 -19.77 6.14
CA GLY A 767 19.25 -20.34 5.11
C GLY A 767 19.23 -19.54 3.80
N THR A 768 18.05 -19.10 3.33
CA THR A 768 17.93 -18.33 2.07
C THR A 768 18.52 -16.92 2.20
N THR A 769 18.42 -16.30 3.37
CA THR A 769 18.98 -14.96 3.66
C THR A 769 20.49 -14.98 3.95
N GLY A 770 21.06 -16.20 4.18
CA GLY A 770 22.47 -16.39 4.52
C GLY A 770 22.78 -16.03 5.97
N THR A 771 21.78 -16.10 6.85
CA THR A 771 21.90 -15.84 8.29
C THR A 771 22.56 -17.04 8.98
N ARG A 772 23.59 -16.78 9.79
CA ARG A 772 24.29 -17.83 10.54
C ARG A 772 23.50 -18.24 11.77
N ILE A 773 23.10 -19.49 11.85
CA ILE A 773 22.38 -20.05 13.00
C ILE A 773 23.38 -20.42 14.10
N ILE A 774 23.17 -19.90 15.30
CA ILE A 774 23.98 -20.17 16.49
C ILE A 774 23.06 -20.72 17.57
N ARG A 775 23.42 -21.87 18.13
CA ARG A 775 22.68 -22.49 19.24
C ARG A 775 23.32 -22.13 20.56
N HIS A 776 22.52 -21.69 21.52
CA HIS A 776 22.92 -21.33 22.86
C HIS A 776 22.23 -22.20 23.91
N THR A 777 22.93 -22.43 25.02
CA THR A 777 22.41 -23.15 26.19
C THR A 777 22.84 -22.46 27.47
N ALA A 778 22.22 -22.81 28.59
CA ALA A 778 22.56 -22.27 29.90
C ALA A 778 24.05 -22.44 30.20
N GLY A 779 24.66 -21.41 30.78
CA GLY A 779 26.08 -21.33 31.03
C GLY A 779 26.90 -20.64 29.93
N ASP A 780 26.37 -20.44 28.72
CA ASP A 780 27.05 -19.65 27.68
C ASP A 780 27.16 -18.20 28.14
N ILE A 781 28.36 -17.62 27.99
CA ILE A 781 28.64 -16.22 28.28
C ILE A 781 29.43 -15.66 27.11
N PHE A 782 28.91 -14.59 26.49
CA PHE A 782 29.57 -13.93 25.37
C PHE A 782 29.33 -12.41 25.39
N LEU A 783 30.08 -11.72 24.58
CA LEU A 783 29.93 -10.28 24.39
C LEU A 783 29.20 -10.01 23.06
N PHE A 784 28.17 -9.22 23.14
CA PHE A 784 27.53 -8.62 21.98
C PHE A 784 27.79 -7.12 22.03
N ASP A 785 28.78 -6.68 21.27
CA ASP A 785 29.39 -5.36 21.43
C ASP A 785 29.95 -5.20 22.89
N ASP A 786 29.59 -4.12 23.59
CA ASP A 786 29.99 -3.89 24.99
C ASP A 786 29.02 -4.49 26.03
N VAL A 787 28.02 -5.24 25.58
CA VAL A 787 27.04 -5.87 26.46
C VAL A 787 27.41 -7.33 26.69
N ARG A 788 27.55 -7.71 27.97
CA ARG A 788 27.78 -9.10 28.36
C ARG A 788 26.45 -9.82 28.44
N ILE A 789 26.30 -10.91 27.66
CA ILE A 789 25.12 -11.73 27.64
C ILE A 789 25.46 -13.08 28.32
N ARG A 790 24.62 -13.48 29.27
CA ARG A 790 24.62 -14.78 29.89
C ARG A 790 23.32 -15.49 29.56
N VAL A 791 23.43 -16.74 29.11
CA VAL A 791 22.28 -17.61 28.84
C VAL A 791 21.95 -18.36 30.12
N LEU A 792 20.67 -18.29 30.53
CA LEU A 792 20.19 -18.93 31.78
C LEU A 792 19.36 -20.19 31.52
N ALA A 793 18.76 -20.34 30.35
CA ALA A 793 17.97 -21.48 29.88
C ALA A 793 17.98 -21.53 28.33
N PRO A 794 17.72 -22.72 27.73
CA PRO A 794 17.56 -24.04 28.30
C PRO A 794 18.90 -24.67 28.71
N GLU A 795 18.88 -25.64 29.61
CA GLU A 795 20.07 -26.34 30.08
C GLU A 795 20.76 -27.16 28.99
N PRO A 796 22.09 -27.39 29.10
CA PRO A 796 22.77 -28.34 28.26
C PRO A 796 22.15 -29.74 28.46
N GLY A 797 21.71 -30.36 27.35
CA GLY A 797 21.05 -31.68 27.44
C GLY A 797 19.54 -31.62 27.71
N TYR A 798 18.94 -30.44 27.69
CA TYR A 798 17.49 -30.30 27.70
C TYR A 798 16.85 -31.07 26.53
N HIS A 799 15.78 -31.77 26.79
CA HIS A 799 15.02 -32.51 25.79
C HIS A 799 13.62 -31.90 25.68
N PRO A 800 13.34 -31.16 24.61
CA PRO A 800 12.02 -30.58 24.43
C PRO A 800 10.98 -31.68 24.22
N ALA A 801 9.73 -31.39 24.55
CA ALA A 801 8.59 -32.22 24.16
C ALA A 801 8.47 -32.31 22.64
N PRO A 802 7.72 -33.27 22.06
CA PRO A 802 7.52 -33.34 20.60
C PRO A 802 6.81 -32.11 19.99
N THR A 803 6.09 -31.36 20.81
CA THR A 803 5.47 -30.10 20.47
C THR A 803 6.16 -28.96 21.20
N PRO A 804 6.28 -27.77 20.55
CA PRO A 804 6.84 -26.58 21.20
C PRO A 804 6.18 -26.29 22.54
N GLY A 805 6.99 -25.92 23.53
CA GLY A 805 6.54 -25.62 24.88
C GLY A 805 7.22 -24.37 25.45
N ASN A 806 6.58 -23.72 26.43
CA ASN A 806 7.07 -22.50 27.05
C ASN A 806 8.44 -22.65 27.70
N ASN A 807 8.71 -23.84 28.31
CA ASN A 807 10.00 -24.14 28.95
C ASN A 807 11.14 -24.42 27.94
N ASP A 808 10.90 -24.38 26.64
CA ASP A 808 11.95 -24.41 25.61
C ASP A 808 12.62 -23.01 25.47
N SER A 809 12.14 -21.99 26.19
CA SER A 809 12.55 -20.61 26.10
C SER A 809 14.02 -20.37 26.31
N LEU A 810 14.66 -19.67 25.37
CA LEU A 810 16.01 -19.12 25.53
C LEU A 810 15.92 -17.87 26.44
N VAL A 811 16.41 -18.00 27.67
CA VAL A 811 16.42 -16.93 28.68
C VAL A 811 17.76 -16.22 28.68
N LEU A 812 17.75 -14.90 28.53
CA LEU A 812 18.94 -14.06 28.38
C LEU A 812 19.04 -13.05 29.53
N GLN A 813 20.19 -13.01 30.19
CA GLN A 813 20.58 -11.95 31.11
C GLN A 813 21.64 -11.07 30.43
N MET A 814 21.35 -9.76 30.31
CA MET A 814 22.23 -8.78 29.68
C MET A 814 22.78 -7.84 30.73
N ARG A 815 24.08 -7.58 30.68
CA ARG A 815 24.74 -6.64 31.59
C ARG A 815 25.54 -5.59 30.83
N TYR A 816 25.29 -4.33 31.18
CA TYR A 816 26.08 -3.17 30.73
C TYR A 816 26.48 -2.32 31.92
N GLY A 817 27.79 -2.17 32.17
CA GLY A 817 28.28 -1.58 33.42
C GLY A 817 27.79 -2.33 34.64
N ASP A 818 27.15 -1.61 35.55
CA ASP A 818 26.54 -2.20 36.77
C ASP A 818 25.05 -2.50 36.60
N THR A 819 24.44 -2.12 35.46
CA THR A 819 23.02 -2.38 35.17
C THR A 819 22.82 -3.72 34.49
N THR A 820 21.70 -4.36 34.83
CA THR A 820 21.35 -5.71 34.35
C THR A 820 19.88 -5.77 33.89
N ALA A 821 19.64 -6.53 32.83
CA ALA A 821 18.30 -6.85 32.34
C ALA A 821 18.13 -8.36 32.18
N LEU A 822 16.97 -8.90 32.57
CA LEU A 822 16.60 -10.28 32.37
C LEU A 822 15.42 -10.40 31.44
N LEU A 823 15.57 -11.15 30.34
CA LEU A 823 14.56 -11.40 29.32
C LEU A 823 14.19 -12.88 29.40
N GLU A 824 12.99 -13.14 29.95
CA GLU A 824 12.58 -14.46 30.38
C GLU A 824 11.94 -15.30 29.24
N GLY A 825 11.46 -14.65 28.17
CA GLY A 825 10.58 -15.31 27.20
C GLY A 825 9.31 -15.79 27.90
N ASP A 826 8.92 -17.06 27.64
CA ASP A 826 7.74 -17.67 28.26
C ASP A 826 8.10 -18.78 29.23
N ALA A 827 9.34 -18.77 29.76
CA ALA A 827 9.76 -19.73 30.75
C ALA A 827 8.78 -19.77 31.95
N GLU A 828 8.47 -20.97 32.40
CA GLU A 828 7.53 -21.21 33.50
C GLU A 828 8.25 -21.71 34.76
N ALA A 829 7.50 -21.90 35.85
CA ALA A 829 8.01 -22.33 37.17
C ALA A 829 9.06 -23.45 37.13
N PRO A 830 8.97 -24.51 36.30
CA PRO A 830 10.02 -25.54 36.25
C PRO A 830 11.37 -25.00 35.76
N SER A 831 11.39 -24.09 34.77
CA SER A 831 12.60 -23.46 34.27
C SER A 831 13.12 -22.41 35.27
N GLU A 832 12.23 -21.63 35.90
CA GLU A 832 12.60 -20.68 36.96
C GLU A 832 13.24 -21.36 38.15
N ALA A 833 12.73 -22.52 38.60
CA ALA A 833 13.30 -23.28 39.71
C ALA A 833 14.74 -23.70 39.44
N ARG A 834 15.07 -24.01 38.17
CA ARG A 834 16.43 -24.37 37.78
C ARG A 834 17.34 -23.15 37.77
N MET A 835 16.89 -22.06 37.23
CA MET A 835 17.62 -20.77 37.22
C MET A 835 17.88 -20.30 38.69
N LEU A 836 16.91 -20.48 39.57
CA LEU A 836 17.08 -20.19 41.00
C LEU A 836 18.19 -21.05 41.64
N ALA A 837 18.30 -22.32 41.29
CA ALA A 837 19.35 -23.20 41.80
C ALA A 837 20.76 -22.77 41.31
N GLU A 838 20.88 -22.21 40.11
CA GLU A 838 22.14 -21.66 39.62
C GLU A 838 22.52 -20.33 40.27
N GLY A 839 21.54 -19.49 40.59
CA GLY A 839 21.72 -18.19 41.21
C GLY A 839 22.24 -17.08 40.27
N GLY A 840 22.51 -15.92 40.88
CA GLY A 840 23.02 -14.75 40.13
C GLY A 840 21.99 -14.10 39.18
N LEU A 841 20.71 -14.12 39.58
CA LEU A 841 19.58 -13.68 38.79
C LEU A 841 19.27 -12.19 38.94
N HIS A 842 19.90 -11.49 39.90
CA HIS A 842 19.61 -10.08 40.15
C HIS A 842 19.66 -9.27 38.85
N SER A 843 18.58 -8.52 38.59
CA SER A 843 18.47 -7.71 37.38
C SER A 843 17.58 -6.50 37.65
N ASP A 844 18.01 -5.31 37.23
CA ASP A 844 17.31 -4.05 37.44
C ASP A 844 16.04 -3.94 36.61
N PHE A 845 16.05 -4.60 35.43
CA PHE A 845 14.92 -4.69 34.49
C PHE A 845 14.54 -6.16 34.26
N LEU A 846 13.24 -6.44 34.31
CA LEU A 846 12.65 -7.73 34.01
C LEU A 846 11.63 -7.65 32.87
N LYS A 847 11.82 -8.41 31.77
CA LYS A 847 10.71 -8.77 30.88
C LYS A 847 9.97 -9.93 31.54
N VAL A 848 8.77 -9.69 32.00
CA VAL A 848 7.92 -10.64 32.73
C VAL A 848 7.60 -11.85 31.85
N GLY A 849 7.78 -13.05 32.40
CA GLY A 849 7.59 -14.30 31.67
C GLY A 849 6.14 -14.52 31.24
N HIS A 850 5.95 -15.20 30.13
CA HIS A 850 4.69 -15.72 29.61
C HIS A 850 3.55 -14.70 29.69
N HIS A 851 3.83 -13.47 29.22
CA HIS A 851 2.88 -12.35 29.16
C HIS A 851 2.15 -12.01 30.47
N GLY A 852 2.77 -12.37 31.62
CA GLY A 852 2.15 -12.24 32.93
C GLY A 852 1.18 -13.35 33.27
N SER A 853 1.41 -14.58 32.82
CA SER A 853 0.73 -15.80 33.23
C SER A 853 1.05 -16.11 34.70
N ARG A 854 0.10 -16.72 35.40
CA ARG A 854 0.36 -17.26 36.77
C ARG A 854 1.31 -18.44 36.81
N THR A 855 1.67 -19.02 35.68
CA THR A 855 2.61 -20.14 35.57
C THR A 855 4.06 -19.70 35.56
N SER A 856 4.30 -18.38 35.40
CA SER A 856 5.63 -17.78 35.34
C SER A 856 5.76 -16.64 36.36
N THR A 857 6.99 -16.14 36.51
CA THR A 857 7.35 -15.05 37.44
C THR A 857 6.90 -15.39 38.86
N THR A 858 7.33 -16.59 39.34
CA THR A 858 7.00 -17.08 40.64
C THR A 858 7.52 -16.14 41.74
N PRO A 859 6.91 -16.13 42.98
CA PRO A 859 7.34 -15.24 44.04
C PRO A 859 8.83 -15.37 44.38
N ASP A 860 9.37 -16.60 44.43
CA ASP A 860 10.78 -16.87 44.74
C ASP A 860 11.69 -16.35 43.60
N PHE A 861 11.26 -16.53 42.35
CA PHE A 861 11.98 -16.00 41.17
C PHE A 861 11.99 -14.46 41.18
N LEU A 862 10.83 -13.84 41.39
CA LEU A 862 10.76 -12.37 41.45
C LEU A 862 11.61 -11.81 42.59
N ALA A 863 11.63 -12.48 43.77
CA ALA A 863 12.45 -12.06 44.88
C ALA A 863 13.95 -12.17 44.57
N ALA A 864 14.38 -13.22 43.83
CA ALA A 864 15.78 -13.42 43.43
C ALA A 864 16.23 -12.44 42.34
N VAL A 865 15.34 -12.10 41.39
CA VAL A 865 15.60 -11.09 40.33
C VAL A 865 15.59 -9.69 40.94
N SER A 866 14.64 -9.41 41.86
CA SER A 866 14.48 -8.12 42.56
C SER A 866 14.54 -6.88 41.62
N PRO A 867 13.71 -6.83 40.55
CA PRO A 867 13.79 -5.77 39.54
C PRO A 867 13.16 -4.48 40.08
N SER A 868 13.66 -3.34 39.65
CA SER A 868 13.00 -2.03 39.82
C SER A 868 12.00 -1.72 38.71
N TRP A 869 12.23 -2.25 37.50
CA TRP A 869 11.45 -2.01 36.31
C TRP A 869 11.01 -3.34 35.69
N ALA A 870 9.78 -3.40 35.21
CA ALA A 870 9.30 -4.56 34.48
C ALA A 870 8.49 -4.16 33.23
N ALA A 871 8.59 -4.96 32.18
CA ALA A 871 7.73 -4.85 31.02
C ALA A 871 6.93 -6.14 30.81
N ILE A 872 5.66 -5.99 30.44
CA ILE A 872 4.77 -7.09 30.06
C ILE A 872 4.33 -6.86 28.62
N SER A 873 4.76 -7.71 27.71
CA SER A 873 4.23 -7.77 26.36
C SER A 873 2.91 -8.52 26.36
N VAL A 874 1.83 -7.86 26.00
CA VAL A 874 0.48 -8.45 26.05
C VAL A 874 -0.45 -7.69 25.10
N GLY A 875 -1.33 -8.39 24.42
CA GLY A 875 -2.31 -7.79 23.53
C GLY A 875 -3.54 -7.27 24.26
N ARG A 876 -4.13 -6.19 23.76
CA ARG A 876 -5.44 -5.68 24.23
C ARG A 876 -6.53 -6.73 24.15
N ARG A 877 -6.42 -7.63 23.21
CA ARG A 877 -7.34 -8.72 22.95
C ARG A 877 -6.69 -10.06 23.21
N ASN A 878 -6.33 -10.34 24.44
CA ASN A 878 -5.84 -11.67 24.73
C ASN A 878 -6.96 -12.54 25.31
N PHE A 879 -7.20 -13.67 24.66
CA PHE A 879 -8.17 -14.66 25.09
C PHE A 879 -7.73 -15.40 26.36
N TYR A 880 -6.46 -15.30 26.72
CA TYR A 880 -5.86 -15.96 27.89
C TYR A 880 -6.14 -15.19 29.19
N GLY A 881 -6.56 -13.92 29.09
CA GLY A 881 -6.77 -13.05 30.26
C GLY A 881 -5.48 -12.66 30.96
N HIS A 882 -4.37 -12.54 30.20
CA HIS A 882 -3.11 -12.02 30.70
C HIS A 882 -3.10 -10.48 30.66
N PRO A 883 -2.29 -9.81 31.49
CA PRO A 883 -1.61 -10.36 32.65
C PRO A 883 -2.61 -10.73 33.75
N ARG A 884 -2.35 -11.81 34.46
CA ARG A 884 -3.19 -12.25 35.56
C ARG A 884 -3.10 -11.27 36.72
N HIS A 885 -4.22 -11.08 37.40
CA HIS A 885 -4.32 -10.15 38.52
C HIS A 885 -3.32 -10.47 39.63
N GLU A 886 -3.10 -11.74 39.88
CA GLU A 886 -2.15 -12.23 40.88
C GLU A 886 -0.72 -11.78 40.59
N VAL A 887 -0.28 -11.85 39.33
CA VAL A 887 1.05 -11.40 38.90
C VAL A 887 1.18 -9.89 39.05
N LEU A 888 0.15 -9.12 38.70
CA LEU A 888 0.16 -7.65 38.86
C LEU A 888 0.23 -7.25 40.33
N VAL A 889 -0.51 -7.95 41.24
CA VAL A 889 -0.45 -7.71 42.69
C VAL A 889 0.94 -8.07 43.22
N GLN A 890 1.54 -9.16 42.75
CA GLN A 890 2.89 -9.60 43.14
C GLN A 890 3.95 -8.56 42.75
N LEU A 891 3.94 -8.05 41.51
CA LEU A 891 4.84 -6.99 41.03
C LEU A 891 4.65 -5.71 41.84
N GLN A 892 3.39 -5.32 42.09
CA GLN A 892 3.06 -4.14 42.90
C GLN A 892 3.54 -4.27 44.33
N SER A 893 3.38 -5.46 44.94
CA SER A 893 3.83 -5.73 46.29
C SER A 893 5.35 -5.67 46.40
N ALA A 894 6.06 -6.09 45.37
CA ALA A 894 7.50 -5.95 45.22
C ALA A 894 7.96 -4.52 44.84
N ARG A 895 7.02 -3.58 44.67
CA ARG A 895 7.26 -2.17 44.26
C ARG A 895 7.94 -2.05 42.90
N VAL A 896 7.67 -2.97 41.97
CA VAL A 896 8.19 -2.95 40.62
C VAL A 896 7.36 -2.01 39.76
N LEU A 897 8.02 -1.06 39.09
CA LEU A 897 7.36 -0.18 38.11
C LEU A 897 7.10 -0.97 36.83
N THR A 898 5.83 -1.26 36.55
CA THR A 898 5.42 -2.18 35.48
C THR A 898 4.81 -1.44 34.31
N PHE A 899 5.33 -1.70 33.11
CA PHE A 899 4.86 -1.17 31.82
C PHE A 899 4.19 -2.29 31.02
N ARG A 900 3.11 -1.94 30.30
CA ARG A 900 2.34 -2.93 29.54
C ARG A 900 2.13 -2.44 28.12
N THR A 901 2.40 -3.29 27.12
CA THR A 901 2.26 -2.93 25.69
C THR A 901 0.80 -2.65 25.29
N ASP A 902 -0.18 -3.37 25.88
CA ASP A 902 -1.60 -3.15 25.61
C ASP A 902 -2.13 -1.77 26.05
N MET A 903 -1.42 -1.09 26.94
CA MET A 903 -1.80 0.22 27.48
C MET A 903 -0.95 1.36 26.93
N LEU A 904 0.36 1.12 26.76
CA LEU A 904 1.34 2.15 26.48
C LEU A 904 1.96 2.02 25.07
N GLY A 905 1.78 0.88 24.40
CA GLY A 905 2.47 0.56 23.14
C GLY A 905 3.96 0.33 23.37
N LEU A 906 4.77 0.77 22.39
CA LEU A 906 6.22 0.70 22.49
C LEU A 906 6.73 1.34 23.78
N SER A 907 7.42 0.56 24.60
CA SER A 907 8.02 1.02 25.85
C SER A 907 9.52 0.78 25.80
N THR A 908 10.32 1.82 25.96
CA THR A 908 11.78 1.76 25.85
C THR A 908 12.43 2.00 27.20
N PHE A 909 13.44 1.19 27.55
CA PHE A 909 14.23 1.28 28.76
C PHE A 909 15.69 1.50 28.38
N TYR A 910 16.33 2.44 29.07
CA TYR A 910 17.72 2.80 28.87
C TYR A 910 18.52 2.40 30.10
N LEU A 911 19.48 1.52 29.92
CA LEU A 911 20.44 1.10 30.92
C LEU A 911 21.75 1.82 30.61
N ASP A 912 22.09 2.83 31.41
CA ASP A 912 23.29 3.68 31.17
C ASP A 912 24.55 3.17 31.83
N GLY A 913 24.52 1.97 32.38
CA GLY A 913 25.62 1.35 33.12
C GLY A 913 25.66 1.68 34.62
N THR A 914 24.82 2.62 35.08
CA THR A 914 24.68 3.00 36.51
C THR A 914 23.24 2.97 36.98
N SER A 915 22.29 3.21 36.12
CA SER A 915 20.86 3.29 36.42
C SER A 915 20.01 2.89 35.22
N VAL A 916 18.72 2.60 35.48
CA VAL A 916 17.72 2.27 34.47
C VAL A 916 16.69 3.40 34.41
N HIS A 917 16.41 3.87 33.21
CA HIS A 917 15.42 4.92 32.95
C HIS A 917 14.42 4.44 31.93
N ALA A 918 13.12 4.66 32.16
CA ALA A 918 12.10 4.42 31.17
C ALA A 918 11.94 5.67 30.29
N GLY A 919 11.96 5.46 28.97
CA GLY A 919 11.48 6.43 27.99
C GLY A 919 10.13 5.95 27.47
N VAL A 920 9.05 6.60 27.85
CA VAL A 920 7.77 6.31 27.24
C VAL A 920 7.72 7.03 25.89
N TRP A 921 7.54 6.29 24.82
CA TRP A 921 7.09 6.86 23.57
C TRP A 921 5.66 7.34 23.83
N ALA A 922 5.50 8.63 24.15
CA ALA A 922 4.17 9.22 24.16
C ALA A 922 3.65 9.08 22.73
N ALA A 923 2.76 8.13 22.49
CA ALA A 923 1.90 8.16 21.32
C ALA A 923 1.39 9.60 21.26
N GLN A 924 1.73 10.35 20.21
CA GLN A 924 1.24 11.70 20.09
C GLN A 924 -0.27 11.64 20.32
N PRO A 925 -0.83 12.35 21.33
CA PRO A 925 -2.26 12.37 21.50
C PRO A 925 -2.80 12.79 20.15
N ASP A 926 -3.73 12.02 19.60
CA ASP A 926 -4.33 12.19 18.29
C ASP A 926 -4.35 13.68 17.95
N SER A 927 -3.41 14.12 17.10
CA SER A 927 -3.44 15.45 16.53
C SER A 927 -4.63 15.47 15.59
N HIS A 928 -5.78 15.79 16.18
CA HIS A 928 -7.09 15.90 15.54
C HIS A 928 -7.09 16.94 14.41
#